data_ea5454c975e4948f355de03f9de75bc1
#
_entry.id   ea5454c975e4948f355de03f9de75bc1
#
_cell.length_a   1.000
_cell.length_b   1.000
_cell.length_c   1.000
_cell.angle_alpha   90.00
_cell.angle_beta   90.00
_cell.angle_gamma   90.00
#
_symmetry.space_group_name_H-M   'P 1'
#
loop_
_entity.id
_entity.type
_entity.pdbx_description
1 polymer ?
#
loop_
_entity_poly.entity_id
_entity_poly.type
_entity_poly.pdbx_seq_one_letter_code
_entity_poly.pdbx_strand_id
1 'polypeptide(L)'
;MPKGSSDKLYEITPGLELKVRPESIGGTPANRMIHRESNQLFIGPYVINEKGIVRVIPYSAMFGRPTANARHLSDPAGRIYSASMEEALYEIDVKSLAVTPLYRDEQDKTPGPKADLPGYHGKGMYSGQGRLVYANNGENSAEARRDPFIDSGVLAEWDGKDWKVVRRTQFTEVTGPGGIYGNENPATDPLWSIGWDAKSLILMLLDGREWHSYRLPKASHSYDGAHGWNTEWPRIREIGEGDDLLMTMHGMFWRFPKNFSLANTSGIAPRSSYLKVIGDFCRWQDRLVFGCDDTAKSEFLNKRRAKGEVAAPQSQSNLWFVDPEKLDHLGPVLGRGLVWLKEDVAAGTKSDPYLFGGLKNRALHLVHTGAAELSLALEVDREGKGIWEPLRTEVIPPNGYLFTGFKDDETGVWIRLVPSVDATGLTAAFTNKGDDERAAAGETPLKFAGISSVSDGESSARSGGVIRARSENKRNLHFAAKTTEGSLGLYTLSDTLTLTPETNPEELGWLEKHAAIPSREGVITTDAASVIYTDDAGKRFRLPRGNAAFDRAGPLGGERLCREVATERDLFNCHGTFFELPAENAAGFSRVRPVATHGLRIVDYCSYRGLLVVSGVDLALAGENRHIIRSSDGKTGLWVGAIDDLWELGKPVGS
;
A
#
# COMPACT_ATOMS: atom_id res chain seq x y z
N MET A 1 -9.88 8.29 -8.45
CA MET A 1 -9.30 9.63 -8.22
C MET A 1 -10.14 10.42 -7.25
N PRO A 2 -9.55 11.19 -6.34
CA PRO A 2 -10.33 12.10 -5.52
C PRO A 2 -11.02 13.10 -6.45
N LYS A 3 -12.32 13.31 -6.28
CA LYS A 3 -13.02 14.41 -6.91
C LYS A 3 -12.32 15.71 -6.48
N GLY A 4 -11.63 16.38 -7.39
CA GLY A 4 -10.96 17.65 -7.14
C GLY A 4 -9.44 17.67 -7.35
N SER A 5 -8.79 16.55 -7.66
CA SER A 5 -7.46 16.61 -8.25
C SER A 5 -7.59 17.12 -9.68
N SER A 6 -6.90 18.19 -9.99
CA SER A 6 -6.74 18.61 -11.37
C SER A 6 -5.85 17.54 -12.04
N ASP A 7 -6.44 16.69 -12.86
CA ASP A 7 -5.77 15.65 -13.63
C ASP A 7 -4.82 16.30 -14.65
N LYS A 8 -3.67 16.76 -14.18
CA LYS A 8 -2.70 17.50 -14.98
C LYS A 8 -1.46 16.65 -15.21
N LEU A 9 -0.85 16.87 -16.35
CA LEU A 9 0.49 16.38 -16.64
C LEU A 9 1.49 17.35 -15.99
N TYR A 10 2.35 16.80 -15.13
CA TYR A 10 3.42 17.56 -14.48
C TYR A 10 4.77 17.14 -15.00
N GLU A 11 5.67 18.09 -15.11
CA GLU A 11 7.09 17.89 -15.37
C GLU A 11 7.90 18.36 -14.17
N ILE A 12 8.87 17.56 -13.76
CA ILE A 12 9.85 17.96 -12.75
C ILE A 12 11.19 18.17 -13.43
N THR A 13 11.71 19.38 -13.30
CA THR A 13 13.02 19.73 -13.85
C THR A 13 14.15 19.13 -12.99
N PRO A 14 15.38 19.01 -13.54
CA PRO A 14 16.54 18.61 -12.75
C PRO A 14 16.79 19.45 -11.49
N GLY A 15 16.34 20.71 -11.49
CA GLY A 15 16.41 21.61 -10.33
C GLY A 15 15.21 21.47 -9.36
N LEU A 16 14.40 20.41 -9.47
CA LEU A 16 13.21 20.14 -8.63
C LEU A 16 12.08 21.17 -8.80
N GLU A 17 12.05 21.92 -9.89
CA GLU A 17 10.94 22.79 -10.21
C GLU A 17 9.79 21.97 -10.78
N LEU A 18 8.60 22.09 -10.20
CA LEU A 18 7.38 21.44 -10.67
C LEU A 18 6.65 22.35 -11.66
N LYS A 19 6.49 21.89 -12.90
CA LYS A 19 5.78 22.61 -13.98
C LYS A 19 4.53 21.85 -14.39
N VAL A 20 3.42 22.56 -14.53
CA VAL A 20 2.21 22.04 -15.16
C VAL A 20 2.35 22.17 -16.67
N ARG A 21 2.21 21.07 -17.39
CA ARG A 21 2.28 21.08 -18.85
C ARG A 21 0.98 21.64 -19.44
N PRO A 22 1.06 22.53 -20.44
CA PRO A 22 -0.11 23.13 -21.08
C PRO A 22 -0.97 22.12 -21.86
N GLU A 23 -0.39 20.98 -22.27
CA GLU A 23 -1.05 19.91 -23.00
C GLU A 23 -1.99 19.06 -22.13
N SER A 24 -2.10 19.35 -20.84
CA SER A 24 -2.90 18.59 -19.89
C SER A 24 -4.37 18.54 -20.28
N ILE A 25 -4.90 17.33 -20.50
CA ILE A 25 -6.33 17.07 -20.76
C ILE A 25 -6.98 16.16 -19.71
N GLY A 26 -6.27 15.86 -18.65
CA GLY A 26 -6.67 14.85 -17.66
C GLY A 26 -6.13 13.47 -18.01
N GLY A 27 -6.69 12.45 -17.36
CA GLY A 27 -6.31 11.05 -17.57
C GLY A 27 -6.19 10.29 -16.26
N THR A 28 -6.13 8.96 -16.38
CA THR A 28 -5.92 8.07 -15.23
C THR A 28 -4.91 6.99 -15.62
N PRO A 29 -3.70 7.38 -16.07
CA PRO A 29 -2.71 6.40 -16.47
C PRO A 29 -2.32 5.55 -15.26
N ALA A 30 -2.40 4.24 -15.42
CA ALA A 30 -2.01 3.27 -14.42
C ALA A 30 -0.75 2.52 -14.83
N ASN A 31 -0.43 2.51 -16.12
CA ASN A 31 0.78 1.93 -16.65
C ASN A 31 1.33 2.79 -17.81
N ARG A 32 2.58 2.59 -18.15
CA ARG A 32 3.29 3.32 -19.20
C ARG A 32 4.14 2.38 -20.05
N MET A 33 4.42 2.80 -21.28
CA MET A 33 5.25 2.04 -22.22
C MET A 33 6.13 2.99 -23.01
N ILE A 34 7.38 2.62 -23.27
CA ILE A 34 8.22 3.25 -24.29
C ILE A 34 8.16 2.39 -25.54
N HIS A 35 7.71 2.99 -26.63
CA HIS A 35 7.75 2.36 -27.95
C HIS A 35 9.18 2.46 -28.50
N ARG A 36 9.88 1.32 -28.60
CA ARG A 36 11.33 1.26 -28.91
C ARG A 36 11.66 1.88 -30.26
N GLU A 37 10.87 1.54 -31.28
CA GLU A 37 11.14 1.90 -32.68
C GLU A 37 10.98 3.39 -32.93
N SER A 38 10.17 4.12 -32.17
CA SER A 38 9.97 5.56 -32.30
C SER A 38 10.53 6.37 -31.14
N ASN A 39 11.08 5.72 -30.12
CA ASN A 39 11.59 6.32 -28.88
C ASN A 39 10.59 7.30 -28.24
N GLN A 40 9.33 6.89 -28.15
CA GLN A 40 8.24 7.67 -27.56
C GLN A 40 7.66 6.97 -26.32
N LEU A 41 7.43 7.74 -25.27
CA LEU A 41 6.70 7.32 -24.09
C LEU A 41 5.20 7.49 -24.31
N PHE A 42 4.44 6.41 -24.16
CA PHE A 42 2.98 6.39 -24.12
C PHE A 42 2.52 6.26 -22.66
N ILE A 43 1.74 7.22 -22.20
CA ILE A 43 1.23 7.26 -20.82
C ILE A 43 -0.20 7.85 -20.81
N GLY A 44 -1.20 6.98 -20.66
CA GLY A 44 -2.60 7.39 -20.85
C GLY A 44 -2.81 8.03 -22.22
N PRO A 45 -3.38 9.24 -22.29
CA PRO A 45 -3.61 9.94 -23.56
C PRO A 45 -2.37 10.69 -24.09
N TYR A 46 -1.25 10.69 -23.34
CA TYR A 46 -0.07 11.47 -23.69
C TYR A 46 0.98 10.64 -24.41
N VAL A 47 1.61 11.26 -25.41
CA VAL A 47 2.74 10.68 -26.17
C VAL A 47 3.89 11.67 -26.14
N ILE A 48 4.98 11.29 -25.50
CA ILE A 48 6.12 12.17 -25.21
C ILE A 48 7.37 11.62 -25.90
N ASN A 49 8.02 12.45 -26.72
CA ASN A 49 9.26 12.07 -27.36
C ASN A 49 10.51 12.38 -26.50
N GLU A 50 11.68 11.96 -26.95
CA GLU A 50 12.97 12.18 -26.28
C GLU A 50 13.32 13.67 -26.04
N LYS A 51 12.72 14.59 -26.80
CA LYS A 51 12.90 16.04 -26.65
C LYS A 51 11.89 16.66 -25.68
N GLY A 52 11.05 15.85 -25.04
CA GLY A 52 10.01 16.31 -24.15
C GLY A 52 8.81 16.98 -24.84
N ILE A 53 8.68 16.82 -26.17
CA ILE A 53 7.52 17.29 -26.92
C ILE A 53 6.35 16.36 -26.63
N VAL A 54 5.24 16.93 -26.17
CA VAL A 54 4.02 16.21 -25.81
C VAL A 54 3.01 16.32 -26.95
N ARG A 55 2.53 15.18 -27.43
CA ARG A 55 1.34 15.05 -28.26
C ARG A 55 0.22 14.42 -27.43
N VAL A 56 -1.02 14.68 -27.79
CA VAL A 56 -2.18 14.24 -27.03
C VAL A 56 -3.16 13.52 -27.96
N ILE A 57 -3.65 12.37 -27.50
CA ILE A 57 -4.77 11.66 -28.13
C ILE A 57 -6.04 12.22 -27.48
N PRO A 58 -6.89 12.97 -28.20
CA PRO A 58 -8.05 13.59 -27.62
C PRO A 58 -9.13 12.56 -27.24
N TYR A 59 -9.90 12.84 -26.20
CA TYR A 59 -10.99 11.96 -25.78
C TYR A 59 -12.10 11.78 -26.83
N SER A 60 -12.19 12.69 -27.81
CA SER A 60 -13.08 12.52 -28.96
C SER A 60 -12.66 11.35 -29.87
N ALA A 61 -11.37 10.97 -29.85
CA ALA A 61 -10.86 9.83 -30.62
C ALA A 61 -10.86 8.52 -29.83
N MET A 62 -10.82 8.59 -28.49
CA MET A 62 -10.70 7.43 -27.63
C MET A 62 -11.60 7.59 -26.42
N PHE A 63 -12.78 6.95 -26.47
CA PHE A 63 -13.74 6.98 -25.38
C PHE A 63 -13.19 6.29 -24.12
N GLY A 64 -13.60 6.77 -22.95
CA GLY A 64 -13.17 6.21 -21.67
C GLY A 64 -11.93 6.89 -21.08
N ARG A 65 -11.33 6.24 -20.09
CA ARG A 65 -10.17 6.75 -19.37
C ARG A 65 -8.95 5.88 -19.68
N PRO A 66 -8.03 6.31 -20.58
CA PRO A 66 -6.86 5.52 -20.93
C PRO A 66 -6.01 5.21 -19.70
N THR A 67 -5.70 3.94 -19.46
CA THR A 67 -4.96 3.48 -18.28
C THR A 67 -3.67 2.76 -18.62
N ALA A 68 -3.64 1.94 -19.65
CA ALA A 68 -2.49 1.10 -19.96
C ALA A 68 -2.21 1.03 -21.45
N ASN A 69 -0.95 0.87 -21.81
CA ASN A 69 -0.47 0.73 -23.18
C ASN A 69 0.41 -0.52 -23.31
N ALA A 70 0.36 -1.20 -24.45
CA ALA A 70 1.19 -2.37 -24.73
C ALA A 70 1.63 -2.40 -26.20
N ARG A 71 2.71 -3.15 -26.50
CA ARG A 71 3.18 -3.36 -27.88
C ARG A 71 2.13 -4.12 -28.69
N HIS A 72 2.01 -3.80 -29.97
CA HIS A 72 1.11 -4.49 -30.88
C HIS A 72 1.64 -5.91 -31.20
N LEU A 73 0.74 -6.91 -31.26
CA LEU A 73 1.13 -8.31 -31.45
C LEU A 73 1.68 -8.61 -32.86
N SER A 74 1.09 -8.01 -33.90
CA SER A 74 1.44 -8.28 -35.31
C SER A 74 2.15 -7.13 -36.03
N ASP A 75 2.10 -5.92 -35.49
CA ASP A 75 2.72 -4.71 -36.08
C ASP A 75 3.35 -3.85 -34.98
N PRO A 76 4.37 -4.37 -34.27
CA PRO A 76 4.94 -3.67 -33.13
C PRO A 76 5.73 -2.41 -33.49
N ALA A 77 6.08 -2.20 -34.77
CA ALA A 77 6.78 -0.99 -35.25
C ALA A 77 5.82 0.15 -35.61
N GLY A 78 4.61 -0.16 -36.05
CA GLY A 78 3.65 0.84 -36.54
C GLY A 78 2.54 1.17 -35.57
N ARG A 79 2.21 0.25 -34.67
CA ARG A 79 1.03 0.37 -33.80
C ARG A 79 1.29 -0.07 -32.36
N ILE A 80 0.45 0.42 -31.46
CA ILE A 80 0.37 -0.04 -30.07
C ILE A 80 -1.09 -0.34 -29.71
N TYR A 81 -1.29 -1.07 -28.62
CA TYR A 81 -2.58 -1.18 -27.94
C TYR A 81 -2.69 -0.15 -26.82
N SER A 82 -3.90 0.36 -26.62
CA SER A 82 -4.27 1.17 -25.46
C SER A 82 -5.57 0.66 -24.86
N ALA A 83 -5.61 0.47 -23.55
CA ALA A 83 -6.83 0.08 -22.82
C ALA A 83 -7.36 1.24 -21.99
N SER A 84 -8.70 1.33 -21.86
CA SER A 84 -9.34 2.22 -20.90
C SER A 84 -9.54 1.53 -19.54
N MET A 85 -9.88 2.33 -18.54
CA MET A 85 -10.26 1.83 -17.22
C MET A 85 -11.54 0.97 -17.27
N GLU A 86 -12.39 1.25 -18.24
CA GLU A 86 -13.69 0.62 -18.47
C GLU A 86 -13.62 -0.41 -19.62
N GLU A 87 -12.47 -1.08 -19.76
CA GLU A 87 -12.25 -2.26 -20.62
C GLU A 87 -12.27 -2.04 -22.14
N ALA A 88 -12.31 -0.80 -22.62
CA ALA A 88 -12.10 -0.58 -24.04
C ALA A 88 -10.68 -0.97 -24.46
N LEU A 89 -10.52 -1.46 -25.69
CA LEU A 89 -9.25 -1.74 -26.31
C LEU A 89 -9.17 -1.05 -27.67
N TYR A 90 -8.09 -0.32 -27.88
CA TYR A 90 -7.83 0.45 -29.08
C TYR A 90 -6.50 0.07 -29.70
N GLU A 91 -6.41 0.12 -31.03
CA GLU A 91 -5.15 0.24 -31.76
C GLU A 91 -4.85 1.71 -32.01
N ILE A 92 -3.59 2.08 -31.85
CA ILE A 92 -3.12 3.45 -32.10
C ILE A 92 -1.93 3.39 -33.05
N ASP A 93 -2.04 4.13 -34.17
CA ASP A 93 -0.92 4.35 -35.09
C ASP A 93 0.11 5.27 -34.42
N VAL A 94 1.37 4.84 -34.36
CA VAL A 94 2.42 5.52 -33.59
C VAL A 94 2.80 6.89 -34.15
N LYS A 95 2.66 7.10 -35.49
CA LYS A 95 3.03 8.35 -36.17
C LYS A 95 1.88 9.35 -36.16
N SER A 96 0.72 8.94 -36.64
CA SER A 96 -0.45 9.82 -36.83
C SER A 96 -1.27 9.99 -35.54
N LEU A 97 -1.15 9.05 -34.60
CA LEU A 97 -2.02 8.88 -33.43
C LEU A 97 -3.50 8.62 -33.81
N ALA A 98 -3.73 8.09 -35.00
CA ALA A 98 -5.06 7.61 -35.38
C ALA A 98 -5.46 6.42 -34.52
N VAL A 99 -6.69 6.44 -34.04
CA VAL A 99 -7.26 5.45 -33.10
C VAL A 99 -8.28 4.59 -33.81
N THR A 100 -8.13 3.27 -33.68
CA THR A 100 -9.12 2.27 -34.16
C THR A 100 -9.63 1.48 -32.98
N PRO A 101 -10.94 1.49 -32.67
CA PRO A 101 -11.51 0.69 -31.58
C PRO A 101 -11.59 -0.78 -31.99
N LEU A 102 -11.02 -1.66 -31.14
CA LEU A 102 -11.20 -3.12 -31.22
C LEU A 102 -12.35 -3.57 -30.34
N TYR A 103 -12.39 -3.10 -29.11
CA TYR A 103 -13.49 -3.31 -28.16
C TYR A 103 -13.93 -1.97 -27.59
N ARG A 104 -15.24 -1.76 -27.50
CA ARG A 104 -15.83 -0.53 -26.98
C ARG A 104 -15.78 -0.52 -25.46
N ASP A 105 -15.66 0.69 -24.91
CA ASP A 105 -15.85 0.94 -23.49
C ASP A 105 -17.24 0.50 -23.03
N GLU A 106 -17.37 -0.01 -21.81
CA GLU A 106 -18.64 -0.43 -21.22
C GLU A 106 -19.73 0.66 -21.26
N GLN A 107 -19.33 1.91 -21.14
CA GLN A 107 -20.22 3.07 -21.14
C GLN A 107 -20.44 3.67 -22.55
N ASP A 108 -19.69 3.21 -23.55
CA ASP A 108 -19.84 3.66 -24.94
C ASP A 108 -21.13 3.07 -25.56
N LYS A 109 -22.05 3.94 -25.95
CA LYS A 109 -23.31 3.56 -26.58
C LYS A 109 -23.20 3.32 -28.09
N THR A 110 -22.05 3.60 -28.70
CA THR A 110 -21.80 3.34 -30.12
C THR A 110 -21.80 1.82 -30.37
N PRO A 111 -22.46 1.32 -31.40
CA PRO A 111 -22.44 -0.11 -31.73
C PRO A 111 -21.01 -0.64 -31.94
N GLY A 112 -20.73 -1.83 -31.41
CA GLY A 112 -19.47 -2.52 -31.56
C GLY A 112 -19.26 -3.58 -30.48
N PRO A 113 -18.25 -4.44 -30.60
CA PRO A 113 -17.95 -5.47 -29.61
C PRO A 113 -17.52 -4.86 -28.28
N LYS A 114 -17.84 -5.54 -27.19
CA LYS A 114 -17.36 -5.27 -25.82
C LYS A 114 -16.57 -6.47 -25.33
N ALA A 115 -15.62 -6.23 -24.44
CA ALA A 115 -14.78 -7.29 -23.92
C ALA A 115 -15.52 -8.18 -22.91
N ASP A 116 -16.52 -7.64 -22.23
CA ASP A 116 -17.35 -8.33 -21.20
C ASP A 116 -16.48 -9.05 -20.16
N LEU A 117 -15.37 -8.46 -19.78
CA LEU A 117 -14.51 -9.00 -18.75
C LEU A 117 -15.08 -8.73 -17.36
N PRO A 118 -14.96 -9.67 -16.42
CA PRO A 118 -15.39 -9.41 -15.06
C PRO A 118 -14.47 -8.40 -14.36
N GLY A 119 -15.02 -7.66 -13.42
CA GLY A 119 -14.29 -6.64 -12.67
C GLY A 119 -14.48 -5.24 -13.24
N TYR A 120 -13.60 -4.34 -12.81
CA TYR A 120 -13.59 -2.94 -13.20
C TYR A 120 -12.25 -2.31 -12.84
N HIS A 121 -11.93 -1.15 -13.35
CA HIS A 121 -10.69 -0.43 -13.09
C HIS A 121 -9.42 -1.09 -13.67
N GLY A 122 -9.34 -1.16 -14.99
CA GLY A 122 -8.15 -1.58 -15.73
C GLY A 122 -6.88 -0.87 -15.25
N LYS A 123 -5.81 -1.65 -15.03
CA LYS A 123 -4.55 -1.16 -14.47
C LYS A 123 -3.32 -1.55 -15.27
N GLY A 124 -3.19 -2.82 -15.62
CA GLY A 124 -2.02 -3.38 -16.26
C GLY A 124 -2.33 -3.94 -17.65
N MET A 125 -1.37 -3.81 -18.57
CA MET A 125 -1.43 -4.45 -19.88
C MET A 125 -0.01 -4.66 -20.40
N TYR A 126 0.24 -5.84 -20.98
CA TYR A 126 1.54 -6.17 -21.55
C TYR A 126 1.40 -7.26 -22.63
N SER A 127 2.26 -7.22 -23.64
CA SER A 127 2.23 -8.17 -24.76
C SER A 127 3.42 -9.12 -24.70
N GLY A 128 3.19 -10.40 -24.91
CA GLY A 128 4.22 -11.43 -25.04
C GLY A 128 3.64 -12.80 -25.26
N GLN A 129 4.46 -13.72 -25.76
CA GLN A 129 4.11 -15.10 -26.04
C GLN A 129 2.85 -15.28 -26.91
N GLY A 130 2.67 -14.34 -27.87
CA GLY A 130 1.55 -14.34 -28.82
C GLY A 130 0.22 -13.88 -28.25
N ARG A 131 0.21 -13.20 -27.11
CA ARG A 131 -1.01 -12.70 -26.46
C ARG A 131 -0.83 -11.32 -25.82
N LEU A 132 -1.92 -10.63 -25.65
CA LEU A 132 -2.05 -9.43 -24.85
C LEU A 132 -2.63 -9.82 -23.49
N VAL A 133 -1.94 -9.48 -22.41
CA VAL A 133 -2.41 -9.75 -21.04
C VAL A 133 -2.92 -8.46 -20.43
N TYR A 134 -4.10 -8.51 -19.82
CA TYR A 134 -4.79 -7.39 -19.20
C TYR A 134 -5.12 -7.70 -17.74
N ALA A 135 -5.05 -6.68 -16.90
CA ALA A 135 -5.33 -6.76 -15.47
C ALA A 135 -6.24 -5.63 -14.99
N ASN A 136 -7.21 -5.96 -14.14
CA ASN A 136 -7.97 -4.99 -13.37
C ASN A 136 -8.02 -5.34 -11.88
N ASN A 137 -8.31 -4.36 -11.01
CA ASN A 137 -8.17 -4.55 -9.58
C ASN A 137 -9.49 -4.43 -8.80
N GLY A 138 -10.56 -4.93 -9.31
CA GLY A 138 -11.72 -5.14 -8.46
C GLY A 138 -13.07 -4.88 -9.09
N GLU A 139 -14.11 -4.97 -8.26
CA GLU A 139 -15.50 -4.80 -8.60
C GLU A 139 -16.02 -3.43 -8.15
N ASN A 140 -16.96 -2.89 -8.87
CA ASN A 140 -17.69 -1.68 -8.46
C ASN A 140 -19.04 -2.01 -7.80
N SER A 141 -19.16 -3.21 -7.20
CA SER A 141 -20.38 -3.64 -6.51
C SER A 141 -20.39 -3.21 -5.04
N ALA A 142 -21.59 -3.07 -4.47
CA ALA A 142 -21.74 -2.76 -3.05
C ALA A 142 -21.30 -3.93 -2.15
N GLU A 143 -21.36 -5.14 -2.66
CA GLU A 143 -20.98 -6.37 -1.97
C GLU A 143 -19.46 -6.48 -1.85
N ALA A 144 -18.73 -6.35 -2.96
CA ALA A 144 -17.27 -6.36 -2.98
C ALA A 144 -16.65 -5.26 -2.09
N ARG A 145 -17.36 -4.14 -1.89
CA ARG A 145 -16.92 -3.09 -0.96
C ARG A 145 -17.06 -3.45 0.51
N ARG A 146 -17.79 -4.51 0.85
CA ARG A 146 -18.07 -4.92 2.23
C ARG A 146 -17.39 -6.21 2.61
N ASP A 147 -17.19 -7.10 1.65
CA ASP A 147 -16.68 -8.43 1.86
C ASP A 147 -15.35 -8.64 1.09
N PRO A 148 -14.21 -8.77 1.79
CA PRO A 148 -12.92 -9.00 1.18
C PRO A 148 -12.75 -10.41 0.59
N PHE A 149 -13.72 -11.31 0.81
CA PHE A 149 -13.68 -12.68 0.31
C PHE A 149 -14.40 -12.87 -1.03
N ILE A 150 -15.07 -11.83 -1.53
CA ILE A 150 -15.68 -11.88 -2.86
C ILE A 150 -14.57 -11.83 -3.91
N ASP A 151 -14.62 -12.78 -4.86
CA ASP A 151 -13.77 -12.75 -6.04
C ASP A 151 -14.00 -11.46 -6.83
N SER A 152 -12.96 -10.66 -6.96
CA SER A 152 -13.02 -9.31 -7.49
C SER A 152 -11.83 -9.05 -8.40
N GLY A 153 -12.09 -8.37 -9.53
CA GLY A 153 -11.04 -8.12 -10.52
C GLY A 153 -10.77 -9.31 -11.44
N VAL A 154 -9.79 -9.16 -12.32
CA VAL A 154 -9.44 -10.19 -13.30
C VAL A 154 -7.98 -10.04 -13.79
N LEU A 155 -7.35 -11.18 -14.06
CA LEU A 155 -6.28 -11.33 -15.02
C LEU A 155 -6.86 -12.04 -16.25
N ALA A 156 -6.75 -11.44 -17.43
CA ALA A 156 -7.25 -11.97 -18.68
C ALA A 156 -6.20 -11.91 -19.78
N GLU A 157 -6.31 -12.78 -20.77
CA GLU A 157 -5.46 -12.82 -21.96
C GLU A 157 -6.31 -12.75 -23.23
N TRP A 158 -5.76 -12.09 -24.26
CA TRP A 158 -6.35 -11.95 -25.57
C TRP A 158 -5.36 -12.45 -26.63
N ASP A 159 -5.81 -13.34 -27.50
CA ASP A 159 -4.96 -13.97 -28.53
C ASP A 159 -4.95 -13.23 -29.88
N GLY A 160 -5.52 -12.05 -29.94
CA GLY A 160 -5.77 -11.29 -31.17
C GLY A 160 -7.18 -11.42 -31.69
N LYS A 161 -8.01 -12.29 -31.07
CA LYS A 161 -9.36 -12.58 -31.48
C LYS A 161 -10.32 -12.68 -30.29
N ASP A 162 -10.04 -13.57 -29.35
CA ASP A 162 -10.92 -13.89 -28.23
C ASP A 162 -10.24 -13.62 -26.88
N TRP A 163 -11.02 -13.12 -25.91
CA TRP A 163 -10.62 -12.98 -24.52
C TRP A 163 -10.80 -14.27 -23.75
N LYS A 164 -9.86 -14.57 -22.85
CA LYS A 164 -9.94 -15.66 -21.88
C LYS A 164 -9.59 -15.16 -20.49
N VAL A 165 -10.44 -15.44 -19.52
CA VAL A 165 -10.15 -15.20 -18.09
C VAL A 165 -9.14 -16.22 -17.60
N VAL A 166 -8.01 -15.73 -17.07
CA VAL A 166 -6.95 -16.54 -16.47
C VAL A 166 -7.23 -16.77 -14.99
N ARG A 167 -7.56 -15.69 -14.27
CA ARG A 167 -7.83 -15.77 -12.83
C ARG A 167 -8.77 -14.66 -12.38
N ARG A 168 -9.70 -15.00 -11.48
CA ARG A 168 -10.62 -14.08 -10.83
C ARG A 168 -10.05 -13.63 -9.50
N THR A 169 -9.32 -12.51 -9.48
CA THR A 169 -8.89 -11.75 -8.30
C THR A 169 -8.28 -10.42 -8.73
N GLN A 170 -7.89 -9.58 -7.80
CA GLN A 170 -7.33 -8.26 -8.07
C GLN A 170 -5.91 -8.35 -8.61
N PHE A 171 -5.66 -7.70 -9.75
CA PHE A 171 -4.33 -7.55 -10.36
C PHE A 171 -4.10 -6.11 -10.79
N THR A 172 -2.87 -5.61 -10.68
CA THR A 172 -2.52 -4.24 -11.08
C THR A 172 -1.32 -4.17 -11.99
N GLU A 173 -0.44 -5.15 -11.97
CA GLU A 173 0.77 -5.18 -12.78
C GLU A 173 0.73 -6.32 -13.77
N VAL A 174 1.12 -6.01 -15.00
CA VAL A 174 1.57 -7.00 -15.98
C VAL A 174 2.83 -6.44 -16.62
N THR A 175 3.93 -7.20 -16.57
CA THR A 175 5.23 -6.81 -17.09
C THR A 175 6.07 -8.03 -17.49
N GLY A 176 7.31 -7.82 -17.85
CA GLY A 176 8.29 -8.87 -18.16
C GLY A 176 9.72 -8.32 -18.03
N PRO A 177 10.74 -9.10 -18.35
CA PRO A 177 12.15 -8.70 -18.20
C PRO A 177 12.53 -7.44 -19.00
N GLY A 178 11.79 -7.11 -20.07
CA GLY A 178 11.98 -5.88 -20.84
C GLY A 178 11.34 -4.64 -20.21
N GLY A 179 10.57 -4.78 -19.12
CA GLY A 179 9.94 -3.66 -18.41
C GLY A 179 9.13 -2.74 -19.32
N ILE A 180 9.24 -1.43 -19.11
CA ILE A 180 8.47 -0.44 -19.90
C ILE A 180 8.82 -0.39 -21.40
N TYR A 181 9.93 -1.00 -21.80
CA TYR A 181 10.35 -1.09 -23.21
C TYR A 181 9.74 -2.30 -23.95
N GLY A 182 9.06 -3.21 -23.23
CA GLY A 182 8.63 -4.49 -23.77
C GLY A 182 9.77 -5.51 -23.87
N ASN A 183 9.43 -6.79 -23.89
CA ASN A 183 10.39 -7.89 -23.96
C ASN A 183 11.23 -7.85 -25.25
N GLU A 184 12.48 -8.26 -25.16
CA GLU A 184 13.40 -8.33 -26.31
C GLU A 184 13.03 -9.50 -27.22
N ASN A 185 12.65 -10.64 -26.62
CA ASN A 185 12.19 -11.83 -27.32
C ASN A 185 10.71 -12.09 -26.98
N PRO A 186 9.76 -11.31 -27.55
CA PRO A 186 8.36 -11.38 -27.14
C PRO A 186 7.71 -12.75 -27.35
N ALA A 187 8.29 -13.63 -28.17
CA ALA A 187 7.79 -14.97 -28.38
C ALA A 187 8.10 -15.95 -27.23
N THR A 188 9.17 -15.71 -26.47
CA THR A 188 9.72 -16.65 -25.48
C THR A 188 9.93 -16.07 -24.10
N ASP A 189 10.22 -14.77 -23.98
CA ASP A 189 10.44 -14.14 -22.67
C ASP A 189 9.20 -14.28 -21.78
N PRO A 190 9.37 -14.52 -20.47
CA PRO A 190 8.26 -14.67 -19.56
C PRO A 190 7.48 -13.37 -19.36
N LEU A 191 6.23 -13.49 -18.92
CA LEU A 191 5.44 -12.39 -18.40
C LEU A 191 5.12 -12.63 -16.93
N TRP A 192 5.08 -11.55 -16.18
CA TRP A 192 4.75 -11.55 -14.76
C TRP A 192 3.51 -10.69 -14.52
N SER A 193 2.61 -11.17 -13.68
CA SER A 193 1.49 -10.38 -13.21
C SER A 193 1.38 -10.47 -11.70
N ILE A 194 1.15 -9.32 -11.05
CA ILE A 194 1.04 -9.25 -9.60
C ILE A 194 -0.36 -8.82 -9.20
N GLY A 195 -0.90 -9.59 -8.27
CA GLY A 195 -2.20 -9.36 -7.68
C GLY A 195 -2.25 -9.86 -6.24
N TRP A 196 -3.44 -9.89 -5.69
CA TRP A 196 -3.69 -10.37 -4.33
C TRP A 196 -5.13 -10.87 -4.17
N ASP A 197 -5.33 -11.69 -3.16
CA ASP A 197 -6.64 -12.08 -2.65
C ASP A 197 -6.67 -11.90 -1.11
N ALA A 198 -7.72 -12.35 -0.44
CA ALA A 198 -7.81 -12.31 1.01
C ALA A 198 -6.74 -13.16 1.72
N LYS A 199 -6.09 -14.08 1.01
CA LYS A 199 -5.09 -15.02 1.54
C LYS A 199 -3.67 -14.44 1.52
N SER A 200 -3.20 -13.98 0.34
CA SER A 200 -1.79 -13.62 0.14
C SER A 200 -1.61 -12.75 -1.11
N LEU A 201 -0.38 -12.33 -1.35
CA LEU A 201 0.01 -11.82 -2.66
C LEU A 201 0.06 -12.98 -3.66
N ILE A 202 -0.21 -12.67 -4.92
CA ILE A 202 -0.22 -13.63 -6.02
C ILE A 202 0.73 -13.13 -7.10
N LEU A 203 1.73 -13.94 -7.41
CA LEU A 203 2.58 -13.77 -8.57
C LEU A 203 2.19 -14.81 -9.61
N MET A 204 1.70 -14.33 -10.75
CA MET A 204 1.43 -15.17 -11.91
C MET A 204 2.60 -15.08 -12.89
N LEU A 205 3.09 -16.22 -13.33
CA LEU A 205 4.14 -16.37 -14.32
C LEU A 205 3.55 -17.03 -15.57
N LEU A 206 3.59 -16.31 -16.69
CA LEU A 206 3.36 -16.91 -18.01
C LEU A 206 4.72 -17.30 -18.61
N ASP A 207 4.96 -18.58 -18.74
CA ASP A 207 6.17 -19.11 -19.35
C ASP A 207 5.86 -20.41 -20.09
N GLY A 208 6.50 -20.64 -21.24
CA GLY A 208 6.17 -21.77 -22.10
C GLY A 208 4.70 -21.80 -22.58
N ARG A 209 4.04 -20.65 -22.62
CA ARG A 209 2.61 -20.46 -22.92
C ARG A 209 1.64 -20.97 -21.87
N GLU A 210 2.11 -21.31 -20.68
CA GLU A 210 1.30 -21.77 -19.56
C GLU A 210 1.42 -20.81 -18.37
N TRP A 211 0.33 -20.69 -17.60
CA TRP A 211 0.30 -19.88 -16.39
C TRP A 211 0.64 -20.70 -15.16
N HIS A 212 1.57 -20.17 -14.36
CA HIS A 212 1.98 -20.73 -13.07
C HIS A 212 1.68 -19.71 -11.98
N SER A 213 1.18 -20.18 -10.84
CA SER A 213 0.79 -19.33 -9.70
C SER A 213 1.74 -19.54 -8.53
N TYR A 214 2.17 -18.46 -7.90
CA TYR A 214 3.00 -18.42 -6.69
C TYR A 214 2.37 -17.46 -5.68
N ARG A 215 2.58 -17.72 -4.39
CA ARG A 215 2.09 -16.88 -3.30
C ARG A 215 3.22 -16.30 -2.49
N LEU A 216 3.08 -15.02 -2.07
CA LEU A 216 4.03 -14.32 -1.22
C LEU A 216 3.31 -13.73 -0.01
N PRO A 217 4.03 -13.53 1.12
CA PRO A 217 3.44 -12.89 2.31
C PRO A 217 3.10 -11.42 2.06
N LYS A 218 2.09 -10.92 2.76
CA LYS A 218 1.77 -9.50 2.87
C LYS A 218 2.39 -8.92 4.14
N ALA A 219 3.04 -7.78 4.04
CA ALA A 219 3.49 -7.03 5.21
C ALA A 219 2.37 -6.12 5.76
N SER A 220 1.56 -5.55 4.88
CA SER A 220 0.40 -4.74 5.20
C SER A 220 -0.89 -5.37 4.68
N HIS A 221 -1.98 -5.19 5.42
CA HIS A 221 -3.32 -5.60 5.04
C HIS A 221 -4.24 -4.42 4.70
N SER A 222 -3.72 -3.20 4.67
CA SER A 222 -4.52 -1.99 4.45
C SER A 222 -5.27 -1.99 3.12
N TYR A 223 -4.77 -2.70 2.12
CA TYR A 223 -5.34 -2.75 0.76
C TYR A 223 -5.99 -4.08 0.39
N ASP A 224 -6.32 -4.91 1.37
CA ASP A 224 -6.93 -6.22 1.14
C ASP A 224 -8.40 -6.16 0.68
N GLY A 225 -9.05 -5.01 0.79
CA GLY A 225 -10.43 -4.85 0.39
C GLY A 225 -10.66 -5.15 -1.10
N ALA A 226 -11.78 -5.81 -1.39
CA ALA A 226 -12.16 -6.27 -2.73
C ALA A 226 -12.81 -5.17 -3.60
N HIS A 227 -12.32 -3.95 -3.55
CA HIS A 227 -12.85 -2.84 -4.32
C HIS A 227 -11.81 -2.22 -5.26
N GLY A 228 -12.22 -1.81 -6.43
CA GLY A 228 -11.32 -1.37 -7.49
C GLY A 228 -10.67 0.01 -7.32
N TRP A 229 -10.81 0.66 -6.16
CA TRP A 229 -10.27 2.00 -5.91
C TRP A 229 -8.99 1.98 -5.06
N ASN A 230 -8.32 0.84 -4.99
CA ASN A 230 -7.02 0.79 -4.35
C ASN A 230 -6.03 1.68 -5.09
N THR A 231 -5.31 2.48 -4.34
CA THR A 231 -4.35 3.45 -4.83
C THR A 231 -2.91 3.02 -4.64
N GLU A 232 -2.66 2.01 -3.83
CA GLU A 232 -1.41 1.28 -3.87
C GLU A 232 -1.47 0.29 -5.03
N TRP A 233 -0.54 0.45 -5.98
CA TRP A 233 -0.46 -0.42 -7.15
C TRP A 233 0.86 -1.18 -7.11
N PRO A 234 0.81 -2.50 -6.84
CA PRO A 234 1.98 -3.35 -7.00
C PRO A 234 2.69 -3.10 -8.33
N ARG A 235 4.02 -3.00 -8.29
CA ARG A 235 4.86 -2.73 -9.45
C ARG A 235 6.14 -3.56 -9.43
N ILE A 236 6.64 -3.90 -10.60
CA ILE A 236 8.01 -4.37 -10.83
C ILE A 236 8.68 -3.41 -11.80
N ARG A 237 9.74 -2.74 -11.38
CA ARG A 237 10.43 -1.71 -12.17
C ARG A 237 11.94 -1.80 -12.05
N GLU A 238 12.58 -1.42 -13.13
CA GLU A 238 14.01 -1.15 -13.18
C GLU A 238 14.37 0.04 -12.30
N ILE A 239 15.42 -0.10 -11.49
CA ILE A 239 15.95 0.98 -10.64
C ILE A 239 17.46 1.15 -10.77
N GLY A 240 18.08 0.47 -11.75
CA GLY A 240 19.53 0.55 -12.00
C GLY A 240 20.38 -0.27 -11.04
N GLU A 241 19.82 -1.31 -10.42
CA GLU A 241 20.52 -2.26 -9.55
C GLU A 241 20.94 -3.55 -10.30
N GLY A 242 21.57 -3.43 -11.47
CA GLY A 242 22.06 -4.58 -12.24
C GLY A 242 20.92 -5.47 -12.76
N ASP A 243 20.97 -6.75 -12.42
CA ASP A 243 19.97 -7.75 -12.85
C ASP A 243 18.76 -7.86 -11.92
N ASP A 244 18.66 -7.02 -10.90
CA ASP A 244 17.53 -6.97 -9.99
C ASP A 244 16.59 -5.82 -10.33
N LEU A 245 15.30 -6.09 -10.18
CA LEU A 245 14.22 -5.12 -10.25
C LEU A 245 13.71 -4.84 -8.83
N LEU A 246 13.16 -3.67 -8.60
CA LEU A 246 12.39 -3.39 -7.39
C LEU A 246 10.94 -3.80 -7.62
N MET A 247 10.41 -4.63 -6.72
CA MET A 247 9.00 -4.92 -6.62
C MET A 247 8.42 -4.26 -5.37
N THR A 248 7.27 -3.60 -5.51
CA THR A 248 6.52 -3.00 -4.41
C THR A 248 5.18 -3.70 -4.25
N MET A 249 4.88 -4.20 -3.05
CA MET A 249 3.59 -4.84 -2.77
C MET A 249 3.21 -4.73 -1.30
N HIS A 250 2.01 -4.25 -1.03
CA HIS A 250 1.36 -4.29 0.30
C HIS A 250 2.33 -4.00 1.45
N GLY A 251 2.99 -2.83 1.37
CA GLY A 251 3.86 -2.33 2.41
C GLY A 251 5.23 -3.00 2.53
N MET A 252 5.70 -3.70 1.49
CA MET A 252 7.01 -4.33 1.45
C MET A 252 7.73 -4.02 0.14
N PHE A 253 9.00 -3.63 0.23
CA PHE A 253 9.94 -3.62 -0.89
C PHE A 253 10.55 -5.01 -1.06
N TRP A 254 10.66 -5.43 -2.32
CA TRP A 254 11.21 -6.73 -2.69
C TRP A 254 12.28 -6.58 -3.76
N ARG A 255 13.33 -7.35 -3.65
CA ARG A 255 14.22 -7.65 -4.77
C ARG A 255 13.52 -8.64 -5.68
N PHE A 256 13.50 -8.38 -6.98
CA PHE A 256 12.89 -9.25 -7.97
C PHE A 256 13.88 -9.51 -9.13
N PRO A 257 14.31 -10.75 -9.38
CA PRO A 257 15.31 -11.04 -10.41
C PRO A 257 14.75 -10.94 -11.83
N LYS A 258 15.47 -10.31 -12.75
CA LYS A 258 15.09 -10.21 -14.17
C LYS A 258 14.98 -11.56 -14.88
N ASN A 259 15.68 -12.57 -14.40
CA ASN A 259 15.68 -13.93 -14.95
C ASN A 259 14.62 -14.85 -14.34
N PHE A 260 13.66 -14.30 -13.58
CA PHE A 260 12.56 -15.07 -13.02
C PHE A 260 11.75 -15.75 -14.14
N SER A 261 11.81 -17.08 -14.19
CA SER A 261 11.20 -17.90 -15.23
C SER A 261 10.89 -19.29 -14.66
N LEU A 262 10.19 -20.13 -15.41
CA LEU A 262 9.91 -21.50 -14.97
C LEU A 262 11.19 -22.33 -14.74
N ALA A 263 12.26 -22.03 -15.49
CA ALA A 263 13.57 -22.67 -15.31
C ALA A 263 14.31 -22.19 -14.04
N ASN A 264 13.97 -21.01 -13.52
CA ASN A 264 14.55 -20.42 -12.31
C ASN A 264 13.56 -19.48 -11.63
N THR A 265 12.88 -19.97 -10.61
CA THR A 265 11.95 -19.17 -9.80
C THR A 265 12.57 -18.69 -8.48
N SER A 266 13.90 -18.73 -8.34
CA SER A 266 14.63 -18.24 -7.17
C SER A 266 14.95 -16.75 -7.27
N GLY A 267 15.42 -16.15 -6.16
CA GLY A 267 15.97 -14.80 -6.10
C GLY A 267 15.01 -13.72 -5.61
N ILE A 268 13.73 -13.98 -5.48
CA ILE A 268 12.81 -13.04 -4.80
C ILE A 268 13.18 -12.96 -3.33
N ALA A 269 13.45 -11.75 -2.83
CA ALA A 269 13.79 -11.53 -1.43
C ALA A 269 13.18 -10.22 -0.89
N PRO A 270 12.67 -10.20 0.35
CA PRO A 270 12.18 -8.97 0.96
C PRO A 270 13.35 -8.04 1.30
N ARG A 271 13.11 -6.72 1.24
CA ARG A 271 14.09 -5.69 1.63
C ARG A 271 13.69 -5.03 2.95
N SER A 272 12.66 -4.20 2.94
CA SER A 272 12.11 -3.59 4.17
C SER A 272 10.62 -3.24 4.01
N SER A 273 9.94 -3.02 5.12
CA SER A 273 8.55 -2.53 5.12
C SER A 273 8.49 -1.02 4.93
N TYR A 274 7.42 -0.54 4.26
CA TYR A 274 7.10 0.88 4.10
C TYR A 274 5.65 1.18 4.50
N LEU A 275 5.36 2.47 4.73
CA LEU A 275 4.03 2.98 5.08
C LEU A 275 3.41 3.84 3.98
N LYS A 276 4.17 4.37 3.04
CA LYS A 276 3.65 5.14 1.91
C LYS A 276 2.71 4.31 1.04
N VAL A 277 1.80 4.97 0.35
CA VAL A 277 0.89 4.38 -0.64
C VAL A 277 1.48 4.64 -2.02
N ILE A 278 2.11 3.63 -2.58
CA ILE A 278 2.90 3.76 -3.81
C ILE A 278 2.05 3.38 -5.03
N GLY A 279 1.90 4.30 -5.98
CA GLY A 279 1.24 4.06 -7.26
C GLY A 279 2.19 3.61 -8.36
N ASP A 280 3.35 4.25 -8.48
CA ASP A 280 4.41 3.89 -9.42
C ASP A 280 5.74 4.55 -8.99
N PHE A 281 6.85 4.16 -9.62
CA PHE A 281 8.17 4.71 -9.31
C PHE A 281 9.13 4.61 -10.49
N CYS A 282 10.23 5.35 -10.41
CA CYS A 282 11.34 5.25 -11.36
C CYS A 282 12.66 5.73 -10.72
N ARG A 283 13.77 5.38 -11.36
CA ARG A 283 15.06 6.03 -11.10
C ARG A 283 15.03 7.45 -11.67
N TRP A 284 15.53 8.41 -10.91
CA TRP A 284 15.70 9.79 -11.32
C TRP A 284 16.99 10.36 -10.74
N GLN A 285 17.96 10.62 -11.60
CA GLN A 285 19.33 10.95 -11.19
C GLN A 285 19.93 9.86 -10.28
N ASP A 286 20.40 10.23 -9.09
CA ASP A 286 20.98 9.35 -8.07
C ASP A 286 19.94 8.77 -7.10
N ARG A 287 18.66 9.14 -7.23
CA ARG A 287 17.57 8.78 -6.33
C ARG A 287 16.50 7.91 -6.98
N LEU A 288 15.67 7.35 -6.14
CA LEU A 288 14.38 6.79 -6.53
C LEU A 288 13.28 7.81 -6.24
N VAL A 289 12.30 7.87 -7.14
CA VAL A 289 11.13 8.73 -7.00
C VAL A 289 9.89 7.86 -7.03
N PHE A 290 9.15 7.89 -5.92
CA PHE A 290 7.88 7.20 -5.78
C PHE A 290 6.73 8.20 -5.93
N GLY A 291 5.80 7.90 -6.84
CA GLY A 291 4.51 8.60 -6.92
C GLY A 291 3.57 8.01 -5.87
N CYS A 292 3.23 8.80 -4.85
CA CYS A 292 2.46 8.35 -3.71
C CYS A 292 1.07 8.98 -3.67
N ASP A 293 0.07 8.25 -3.19
CA ASP A 293 -1.24 8.77 -2.83
C ASP A 293 -1.35 8.94 -1.31
N ASP A 294 -1.14 10.16 -0.85
CA ASP A 294 -1.22 10.53 0.57
C ASP A 294 -2.58 11.16 0.93
N THR A 295 -3.61 10.91 0.13
CA THR A 295 -4.94 11.46 0.36
C THR A 295 -5.56 10.85 1.62
N ALA A 296 -5.81 11.66 2.63
CA ALA A 296 -6.54 11.28 3.83
C ALA A 296 -7.96 11.88 3.82
N LYS A 297 -8.99 11.09 4.06
CA LYS A 297 -10.39 11.51 3.96
C LYS A 297 -11.22 11.25 5.20
N SER A 298 -10.79 10.34 6.08
CA SER A 298 -11.53 9.97 7.26
C SER A 298 -10.77 10.28 8.55
N GLU A 299 -11.52 10.43 9.63
CA GLU A 299 -11.01 10.88 10.92
C GLU A 299 -10.99 9.77 11.96
N PHE A 300 -11.70 8.66 11.75
CA PHE A 300 -11.99 7.81 12.88
C PHE A 300 -12.18 6.34 12.49
N LEU A 301 -11.48 5.45 13.21
CA LEU A 301 -11.68 4.01 13.36
C LEU A 301 -12.43 3.34 12.20
N ASN A 302 -11.82 3.27 11.02
CA ASN A 302 -12.36 2.58 9.85
C ASN A 302 -13.71 3.09 9.32
N LYS A 303 -14.22 4.19 9.81
CA LYS A 303 -15.48 4.76 9.31
C LYS A 303 -15.20 5.79 8.23
N ARG A 304 -14.89 5.36 7.01
CA ARG A 304 -14.74 6.25 5.84
C ARG A 304 -15.91 7.21 5.63
N ARG A 305 -17.10 6.90 6.15
CA ARG A 305 -18.29 7.76 6.10
C ARG A 305 -18.42 8.69 7.28
N ALA A 306 -17.79 8.38 8.39
CA ALA A 306 -17.74 9.26 9.53
C ALA A 306 -16.60 10.28 9.32
N LYS A 307 -16.83 11.24 8.44
CA LYS A 307 -16.10 12.49 8.54
C LYS A 307 -16.45 13.05 9.91
N GLY A 308 -15.56 12.87 10.88
CA GLY A 308 -15.73 13.50 12.17
C GLY A 308 -15.93 15.00 12.01
N GLU A 309 -16.42 15.67 13.03
CA GLU A 309 -16.58 17.13 13.01
C GLU A 309 -15.24 17.84 12.77
N VAL A 310 -14.13 17.19 13.12
CA VAL A 310 -12.77 17.63 12.77
C VAL A 310 -12.37 16.98 11.45
N ALA A 311 -12.56 17.72 10.37
CA ALA A 311 -12.24 17.23 9.04
C ALA A 311 -10.73 17.00 8.85
N ALA A 312 -10.37 15.82 8.31
CA ALA A 312 -9.01 15.57 7.88
C ALA A 312 -8.56 16.55 6.79
N PRO A 313 -7.32 17.02 6.83
CA PRO A 313 -6.76 17.76 5.71
C PRO A 313 -6.73 16.84 4.48
N GLN A 314 -7.03 17.44 3.32
CA GLN A 314 -6.83 16.72 2.07
C GLN A 314 -5.36 16.83 1.69
N SER A 315 -4.65 15.74 1.84
CA SER A 315 -3.39 15.57 1.14
C SER A 315 -3.68 15.09 -0.28
N GLN A 316 -2.80 15.39 -1.20
CA GLN A 316 -2.89 14.97 -2.60
C GLN A 316 -1.73 14.02 -2.90
N SER A 317 -1.79 13.39 -4.07
CA SER A 317 -0.65 12.63 -4.58
C SER A 317 0.60 13.50 -4.57
N ASN A 318 1.70 12.95 -4.11
CA ASN A 318 2.99 13.63 -4.07
C ASN A 318 4.13 12.73 -4.54
N LEU A 319 5.33 13.27 -4.54
CA LEU A 319 6.55 12.54 -4.87
C LEU A 319 7.40 12.35 -3.62
N TRP A 320 7.81 11.11 -3.40
CA TRP A 320 8.72 10.73 -2.35
C TRP A 320 10.09 10.37 -2.95
N PHE A 321 11.10 11.17 -2.64
CA PHE A 321 12.48 10.96 -3.10
C PHE A 321 13.23 10.17 -2.06
N VAL A 322 13.81 9.05 -2.46
CA VAL A 322 14.47 8.10 -1.56
C VAL A 322 15.85 7.74 -2.11
N ASP A 323 16.84 7.76 -1.25
CA ASP A 323 18.16 7.21 -1.58
C ASP A 323 18.04 5.68 -1.69
N PRO A 324 18.60 5.05 -2.73
CA PRO A 324 18.42 3.60 -2.94
C PRO A 324 18.81 2.73 -1.75
N GLU A 325 19.84 3.12 -1.00
CA GLU A 325 20.29 2.41 0.20
C GLU A 325 19.23 2.32 1.30
N LYS A 326 18.30 3.29 1.37
CA LYS A 326 17.22 3.28 2.36
C LYS A 326 16.20 2.17 2.16
N LEU A 327 16.12 1.59 0.95
CA LEU A 327 15.16 0.51 0.67
C LEU A 327 15.38 -0.74 1.54
N ASP A 328 16.57 -0.92 2.10
CA ASP A 328 16.90 -2.05 2.98
C ASP A 328 16.76 -1.70 4.48
N HIS A 329 16.51 -0.42 4.83
CA HIS A 329 16.64 0.10 6.19
C HIS A 329 15.42 0.89 6.70
N LEU A 330 14.20 0.63 6.16
CA LEU A 330 12.97 1.23 6.68
C LEU A 330 12.38 0.34 7.80
N GLY A 331 11.17 -0.16 7.60
CA GLY A 331 10.54 -1.03 8.58
C GLY A 331 11.02 -2.48 8.52
N PRO A 332 10.76 -3.28 9.57
CA PRO A 332 11.20 -4.66 9.64
C PRO A 332 10.55 -5.53 8.58
N VAL A 333 11.27 -6.55 8.12
CA VAL A 333 10.73 -7.59 7.26
C VAL A 333 9.81 -8.47 8.10
N LEU A 334 8.53 -8.39 7.82
CA LEU A 334 7.52 -9.25 8.44
C LEU A 334 6.38 -9.51 7.46
N GLY A 335 5.69 -10.59 7.62
CA GLY A 335 4.58 -10.88 6.73
C GLY A 335 3.72 -12.04 7.17
N ARG A 336 2.56 -12.09 6.55
CA ARG A 336 1.60 -13.17 6.69
C ARG A 336 0.97 -13.49 5.34
N GLY A 337 0.77 -14.78 5.08
CA GLY A 337 0.04 -15.23 3.91
C GLY A 337 -0.54 -16.61 4.13
N LEU A 338 -1.59 -16.94 3.38
CA LEU A 338 -2.25 -18.22 3.45
C LEU A 338 -2.24 -18.88 2.07
N VAL A 339 -2.21 -20.20 2.07
CA VAL A 339 -2.43 -20.99 0.85
C VAL A 339 -3.88 -21.51 0.79
N TRP A 340 -4.49 -21.80 1.93
CA TRP A 340 -5.90 -22.13 2.08
C TRP A 340 -6.55 -21.34 3.21
N LEU A 341 -7.82 -21.03 3.07
CA LEU A 341 -8.59 -20.26 4.06
C LEU A 341 -10.03 -20.80 4.15
N LYS A 342 -10.26 -21.69 5.12
CA LYS A 342 -11.55 -22.37 5.36
C LYS A 342 -12.07 -23.07 4.11
N GLU A 343 -11.19 -23.77 3.41
CA GLU A 343 -11.48 -24.47 2.16
C GLU A 343 -11.62 -25.97 2.40
N ASP A 344 -12.53 -26.61 1.66
CA ASP A 344 -12.55 -28.06 1.54
C ASP A 344 -11.55 -28.45 0.45
N VAL A 345 -10.57 -29.28 0.82
CA VAL A 345 -9.43 -29.62 -0.04
C VAL A 345 -9.38 -31.13 -0.21
N ALA A 346 -9.45 -31.59 -1.45
CA ALA A 346 -9.36 -33.02 -1.75
C ALA A 346 -7.96 -33.59 -1.45
N ALA A 347 -7.92 -34.86 -1.09
CA ALA A 347 -6.68 -35.62 -0.88
C ALA A 347 -5.71 -35.47 -2.07
N GLY A 348 -4.44 -35.26 -1.81
CA GLY A 348 -3.40 -35.13 -2.82
C GLY A 348 -3.38 -33.79 -3.57
N THR A 349 -4.31 -32.87 -3.28
CA THR A 349 -4.31 -31.51 -3.87
C THR A 349 -3.09 -30.74 -3.37
N LYS A 350 -2.29 -30.25 -4.30
CA LYS A 350 -1.13 -29.41 -4.01
C LYS A 350 -1.55 -27.96 -3.88
N SER A 351 -1.12 -27.29 -2.81
CA SER A 351 -1.31 -25.84 -2.71
C SER A 351 -0.51 -25.09 -3.77
N ASP A 352 -0.89 -23.81 -4.05
CA ASP A 352 0.04 -22.90 -4.71
C ASP A 352 1.38 -22.89 -3.94
N PRO A 353 2.55 -22.86 -4.62
CA PRO A 353 3.84 -22.63 -3.97
C PRO A 353 3.83 -21.32 -3.20
N TYR A 354 4.28 -21.34 -1.94
CA TYR A 354 4.41 -20.17 -1.09
C TYR A 354 5.87 -19.82 -0.90
N LEU A 355 6.23 -18.52 -0.99
CA LEU A 355 7.62 -18.09 -0.82
C LEU A 355 8.12 -18.45 0.58
N PHE A 356 9.21 -19.20 0.63
CA PHE A 356 9.79 -19.71 1.85
C PHE A 356 11.23 -19.23 2.07
N GLY A 357 11.94 -18.99 0.97
CA GLY A 357 13.30 -18.45 0.97
C GLY A 357 13.36 -16.96 1.30
N GLY A 358 14.49 -16.51 1.85
CA GLY A 358 14.73 -15.10 2.20
C GLY A 358 13.97 -14.59 3.43
N LEU A 359 13.19 -15.46 4.11
CA LEU A 359 12.37 -15.13 5.27
C LEU A 359 12.93 -15.81 6.52
N LYS A 360 12.90 -15.11 7.66
CA LYS A 360 13.35 -15.62 8.96
C LYS A 360 12.18 -15.89 9.90
N ASN A 361 12.43 -16.62 10.99
CA ASN A 361 11.45 -16.91 12.05
C ASN A 361 10.10 -17.34 11.46
N ARG A 362 10.15 -18.31 10.54
CA ARG A 362 8.98 -18.80 9.81
C ARG A 362 8.16 -19.73 10.69
N ALA A 363 6.84 -19.59 10.61
CA ALA A 363 5.91 -20.48 11.30
C ALA A 363 4.69 -20.75 10.41
N LEU A 364 4.04 -21.87 10.70
CA LEU A 364 2.82 -22.32 10.03
C LEU A 364 1.73 -22.57 11.07
N HIS A 365 0.57 -21.99 10.83
CA HIS A 365 -0.65 -22.16 11.60
C HIS A 365 -1.63 -22.97 10.77
N LEU A 366 -2.07 -24.09 11.29
CA LEU A 366 -2.97 -25.03 10.62
C LEU A 366 -4.25 -25.20 11.44
N VAL A 367 -5.38 -25.13 10.75
CA VAL A 367 -6.72 -25.38 11.36
C VAL A 367 -7.52 -26.21 10.36
N HIS A 368 -8.25 -27.20 10.83
CA HIS A 368 -9.32 -27.84 10.06
C HIS A 368 -10.52 -28.17 10.94
N THR A 369 -11.69 -28.37 10.32
CA THR A 369 -12.95 -28.68 11.02
C THR A 369 -13.40 -30.12 10.87
N GLY A 370 -12.54 -30.98 10.26
CA GLY A 370 -12.82 -32.41 10.10
C GLY A 370 -12.83 -33.15 11.42
N ALA A 371 -13.67 -34.18 11.51
CA ALA A 371 -13.84 -35.01 12.73
C ALA A 371 -12.71 -36.02 12.96
N ALA A 372 -11.84 -36.23 11.99
CA ALA A 372 -10.66 -37.12 12.06
C ALA A 372 -9.37 -36.30 12.04
N GLU A 373 -8.28 -36.92 12.46
CA GLU A 373 -6.93 -36.38 12.34
C GLU A 373 -6.57 -36.15 10.86
N LEU A 374 -5.90 -35.02 10.55
CA LEU A 374 -5.46 -34.68 9.21
C LEU A 374 -3.93 -34.68 9.11
N SER A 375 -3.36 -35.56 8.29
CA SER A 375 -1.95 -35.52 7.94
C SER A 375 -1.72 -34.65 6.72
N LEU A 376 -0.75 -33.73 6.82
CA LEU A 376 -0.41 -32.75 5.80
C LEU A 376 1.09 -32.84 5.47
N ALA A 377 1.43 -33.26 4.28
CA ALA A 377 2.80 -33.28 3.82
C ALA A 377 3.27 -31.87 3.45
N LEU A 378 4.46 -31.50 3.90
CA LEU A 378 5.16 -30.29 3.54
C LEU A 378 6.26 -30.66 2.54
N GLU A 379 6.23 -30.03 1.37
CA GLU A 379 7.22 -30.25 0.31
C GLU A 379 7.91 -28.92 -0.03
N VAL A 380 9.21 -28.95 -0.28
CA VAL A 380 10.02 -27.79 -0.65
C VAL A 380 10.66 -27.94 -2.02
N ASP A 381 10.70 -26.85 -2.77
CA ASP A 381 11.58 -26.68 -3.93
C ASP A 381 12.80 -25.88 -3.46
N ARG A 382 13.95 -26.55 -3.34
CA ARG A 382 15.15 -25.95 -2.73
C ARG A 382 15.81 -24.90 -3.60
N GLU A 383 15.75 -25.07 -4.92
CA GLU A 383 16.50 -24.27 -5.86
C GLU A 383 15.63 -23.37 -6.76
N GLY A 384 14.31 -23.50 -6.66
CA GLY A 384 13.39 -22.78 -7.54
C GLY A 384 13.34 -23.34 -8.96
N LYS A 385 13.53 -24.65 -9.11
CA LYS A 385 13.54 -25.37 -10.40
C LYS A 385 12.30 -26.24 -10.62
N GLY A 386 11.32 -26.15 -9.75
CA GLY A 386 10.12 -26.99 -9.80
C GLY A 386 10.35 -28.43 -9.34
N ILE A 387 11.49 -28.73 -8.70
CA ILE A 387 11.83 -30.04 -8.15
C ILE A 387 11.43 -30.06 -6.67
N TRP A 388 10.42 -30.86 -6.35
CA TRP A 388 9.83 -30.90 -5.03
C TRP A 388 10.32 -32.09 -4.22
N GLU A 389 10.79 -31.83 -3.02
CA GLU A 389 11.28 -32.80 -2.05
C GLU A 389 10.45 -32.78 -0.77
N PRO A 390 10.19 -33.93 -0.13
CA PRO A 390 9.55 -33.95 1.17
C PRO A 390 10.41 -33.21 2.21
N LEU A 391 9.78 -32.31 2.99
CA LEU A 391 10.41 -31.70 4.15
C LEU A 391 10.04 -32.47 5.42
N ARG A 392 8.75 -32.55 5.71
CA ARG A 392 8.17 -33.31 6.83
C ARG A 392 6.65 -33.41 6.69
N THR A 393 6.03 -34.17 7.59
CA THR A 393 4.58 -34.28 7.70
C THR A 393 4.13 -33.69 9.02
N GLU A 394 3.08 -32.87 8.98
CA GLU A 394 2.39 -32.36 10.16
C GLU A 394 1.06 -33.09 10.34
N VAL A 395 0.68 -33.28 11.60
CA VAL A 395 -0.56 -33.96 11.98
C VAL A 395 -1.42 -33.01 12.80
N ILE A 396 -2.59 -32.68 12.28
CA ILE A 396 -3.52 -31.75 12.91
C ILE A 396 -4.61 -32.56 13.63
N PRO A 397 -4.88 -32.30 14.93
CA PRO A 397 -5.91 -33.03 15.66
C PRO A 397 -7.31 -32.78 15.08
N PRO A 398 -8.27 -33.70 15.33
CA PRO A 398 -9.65 -33.54 14.88
C PRO A 398 -10.26 -32.21 15.32
N ASN A 399 -10.91 -31.50 14.39
CA ASN A 399 -11.49 -30.17 14.61
C ASN A 399 -10.53 -29.24 15.39
N GLY A 400 -9.24 -29.25 15.01
CA GLY A 400 -8.18 -28.72 15.85
C GLY A 400 -7.29 -27.69 15.17
N TYR A 401 -6.34 -27.25 15.97
CA TYR A 401 -5.31 -26.27 15.60
C TYR A 401 -3.92 -26.84 15.88
N LEU A 402 -2.99 -26.58 14.96
CA LEU A 402 -1.57 -26.85 15.11
C LEU A 402 -0.74 -25.62 14.78
N PHE A 403 0.19 -25.27 15.66
CA PHE A 403 1.25 -24.32 15.41
C PHE A 403 2.58 -25.07 15.26
N THR A 404 3.33 -24.77 14.22
CA THR A 404 4.65 -25.37 14.01
C THR A 404 5.62 -24.32 13.48
N GLY A 405 6.81 -24.24 14.09
CA GLY A 405 7.92 -23.40 13.65
C GLY A 405 8.82 -24.15 12.65
N PHE A 406 9.53 -23.39 11.85
CA PHE A 406 10.58 -23.93 10.98
C PHE A 406 11.95 -23.62 11.56
N LYS A 407 12.84 -24.61 11.50
CA LYS A 407 14.24 -24.45 11.90
C LYS A 407 15.03 -23.76 10.79
N ASP A 408 16.21 -23.26 11.13
CA ASP A 408 17.09 -22.54 10.18
C ASP A 408 17.65 -23.47 9.10
N ASP A 409 17.80 -24.77 9.38
CA ASP A 409 18.25 -25.78 8.43
C ASP A 409 17.14 -26.31 7.50
N GLU A 410 15.88 -26.01 7.79
CA GLU A 410 14.75 -26.32 6.93
C GLU A 410 14.64 -25.27 5.82
N THR A 411 15.43 -25.40 4.76
CA THR A 411 15.58 -24.41 3.69
C THR A 411 14.83 -24.79 2.42
N GLY A 412 14.54 -23.80 1.58
CA GLY A 412 13.92 -23.91 0.26
C GLY A 412 13.56 -22.55 -0.29
N VAL A 413 13.38 -22.43 -1.59
CA VAL A 413 12.85 -21.20 -2.22
C VAL A 413 11.34 -21.17 -2.03
N TRP A 414 10.68 -22.29 -2.31
CA TRP A 414 9.23 -22.44 -2.22
C TRP A 414 8.85 -23.61 -1.32
N ILE A 415 7.68 -23.48 -0.67
CA ILE A 415 7.03 -24.55 0.09
C ILE A 415 5.61 -24.75 -0.43
N ARG A 416 5.14 -26.00 -0.48
CA ARG A 416 3.74 -26.32 -0.74
C ARG A 416 3.24 -27.39 0.22
N LEU A 417 1.95 -27.46 0.36
CA LEU A 417 1.25 -28.37 1.27
C LEU A 417 0.39 -29.35 0.49
N VAL A 418 0.31 -30.60 0.97
CA VAL A 418 -0.49 -31.67 0.35
C VAL A 418 -1.21 -32.47 1.42
N PRO A 419 -2.57 -32.42 1.51
CA PRO A 419 -3.32 -33.25 2.44
C PRO A 419 -3.33 -34.72 1.98
N SER A 420 -3.17 -35.65 2.93
CA SER A 420 -3.18 -37.07 2.66
C SER A 420 -4.58 -37.66 2.47
N VAL A 421 -5.61 -36.98 3.02
CA VAL A 421 -7.02 -37.31 2.93
C VAL A 421 -7.81 -36.03 2.66
N ASP A 422 -9.09 -36.14 2.31
CA ASP A 422 -9.96 -34.98 2.14
C ASP A 422 -10.02 -34.17 3.43
N ALA A 423 -9.73 -32.88 3.33
CA ALA A 423 -9.73 -31.95 4.45
C ALA A 423 -10.95 -31.01 4.36
N THR A 424 -11.63 -30.83 5.50
CA THR A 424 -12.79 -29.94 5.60
C THR A 424 -12.42 -28.65 6.33
N GLY A 425 -12.78 -27.50 5.76
CA GLY A 425 -12.57 -26.20 6.35
C GLY A 425 -11.10 -25.89 6.66
N LEU A 426 -10.18 -26.37 5.84
CA LEU A 426 -8.73 -26.23 6.04
C LEU A 426 -8.29 -24.76 5.91
N THR A 427 -7.56 -24.30 6.92
CA THR A 427 -6.82 -23.04 6.88
C THR A 427 -5.34 -23.32 7.11
N ALA A 428 -4.49 -22.81 6.21
CA ALA A 428 -3.03 -22.91 6.32
C ALA A 428 -2.40 -21.55 6.13
N ALA A 429 -1.91 -20.96 7.23
CA ALA A 429 -1.38 -19.60 7.30
C ALA A 429 0.10 -19.63 7.69
N PHE A 430 0.93 -19.06 6.84
CA PHE A 430 2.34 -18.81 7.11
C PHE A 430 2.51 -17.44 7.75
N THR A 431 3.42 -17.34 8.72
CA THR A 431 3.90 -16.10 9.29
C THR A 431 5.41 -16.07 9.29
N ASN A 432 5.99 -14.90 9.15
CA ASN A 432 7.43 -14.69 9.24
C ASN A 432 7.73 -13.35 9.92
N LYS A 433 8.86 -13.30 10.59
CA LYS A 433 9.37 -12.09 11.23
C LYS A 433 10.88 -12.04 11.01
N GLY A 434 11.36 -11.04 10.28
CA GLY A 434 12.79 -10.75 10.16
C GLY A 434 13.39 -10.25 11.47
N ASP A 435 14.69 -10.10 11.50
CA ASP A 435 15.37 -9.42 12.59
C ASP A 435 14.97 -7.94 12.56
N ASP A 436 14.58 -7.41 13.69
CA ASP A 436 14.27 -5.99 13.85
C ASP A 436 15.51 -5.30 14.47
N GLU A 437 16.31 -4.71 13.61
CA GLU A 437 17.56 -4.02 13.98
C GLU A 437 17.33 -2.60 14.50
N ARG A 438 16.07 -2.14 14.52
CA ARG A 438 15.76 -0.81 15.06
C ARG A 438 16.13 -0.70 16.54
N ALA A 439 16.37 0.53 17.00
CA ALA A 439 16.66 0.82 18.40
C ALA A 439 15.61 0.23 19.36
N ALA A 440 15.96 0.06 20.61
CA ALA A 440 15.04 -0.37 21.63
C ALA A 440 13.86 0.61 21.77
N ALA A 441 12.67 0.08 22.08
CA ALA A 441 11.51 0.91 22.32
C ALA A 441 11.75 1.93 23.44
N GLY A 442 11.36 3.19 23.24
CA GLY A 442 11.49 4.27 24.21
C GLY A 442 12.73 5.14 24.08
N GLU A 443 13.69 4.78 23.22
CA GLU A 443 14.76 5.71 22.82
C GLU A 443 14.24 6.64 21.72
N THR A 444 14.28 7.96 21.97
CA THR A 444 13.81 8.96 20.99
C THR A 444 14.95 9.36 20.07
N PRO A 445 14.91 9.05 18.76
CA PRO A 445 15.91 9.47 17.81
C PRO A 445 15.97 11.00 17.67
N LEU A 446 17.11 11.54 17.25
CA LEU A 446 17.33 12.97 17.06
C LEU A 446 16.29 13.62 16.13
N LYS A 447 15.82 12.91 15.11
CA LYS A 447 14.76 13.37 14.21
C LYS A 447 13.47 13.77 14.94
N PHE A 448 13.14 13.09 16.03
CA PHE A 448 11.94 13.32 16.84
C PHE A 448 12.24 14.11 18.12
N ALA A 449 13.47 14.55 18.32
CA ALA A 449 13.84 15.38 19.47
C ALA A 449 12.98 16.63 19.53
N GLY A 450 12.37 16.89 20.69
CA GLY A 450 11.46 18.00 20.88
C GLY A 450 9.97 17.64 20.84
N ILE A 451 9.57 16.44 20.43
CA ILE A 451 8.24 15.95 20.78
C ILE A 451 8.26 15.57 22.26
N SER A 452 7.25 15.99 23.02
CA SER A 452 7.22 15.80 24.47
C SER A 452 7.22 14.32 24.83
N SER A 453 8.07 13.95 25.76
CA SER A 453 8.08 12.58 26.32
C SER A 453 7.01 12.43 27.42
N VAL A 454 6.59 11.18 27.65
CA VAL A 454 5.77 10.81 28.81
C VAL A 454 6.69 10.29 29.89
N SER A 455 6.86 11.08 30.96
CA SER A 455 7.57 10.64 32.17
C SER A 455 6.62 10.04 33.19
N ASP A 456 7.17 9.30 34.15
CA ASP A 456 6.40 8.70 35.22
C ASP A 456 5.62 9.75 36.02
N GLY A 457 4.30 9.74 35.87
CA GLY A 457 3.37 10.53 36.68
C GLY A 457 2.95 11.88 36.12
N GLU A 458 3.65 12.49 35.16
CA GLU A 458 3.29 13.78 34.58
C GLU A 458 3.43 13.80 33.07
N SER A 459 2.52 14.50 32.39
CA SER A 459 2.68 14.84 30.98
C SER A 459 3.73 15.93 30.83
N SER A 460 4.75 15.68 30.02
CA SER A 460 5.78 16.68 29.69
C SER A 460 5.36 17.57 28.51
N ALA A 461 4.19 17.34 27.91
CA ALA A 461 3.71 18.15 26.80
C ALA A 461 3.48 19.61 27.25
N ARG A 462 4.34 20.50 26.81
CA ARG A 462 4.28 21.93 27.12
C ARG A 462 3.47 22.70 26.10
N SER A 463 3.47 22.21 24.87
CA SER A 463 2.76 22.78 23.75
C SER A 463 2.15 21.65 22.94
N GLY A 464 0.88 21.75 22.64
CA GLY A 464 0.19 20.73 21.86
C GLY A 464 -1.28 21.02 21.75
N GLY A 465 -1.92 20.44 20.75
CA GLY A 465 -3.33 20.68 20.54
C GLY A 465 -3.87 19.95 19.31
N VAL A 466 -5.13 20.25 19.04
CA VAL A 466 -5.91 19.65 17.97
C VAL A 466 -5.63 20.34 16.65
N ILE A 467 -5.42 19.55 15.60
CA ILE A 467 -5.15 19.99 14.24
C ILE A 467 -6.42 19.83 13.40
N ARG A 468 -6.78 20.85 12.63
CA ARG A 468 -7.92 20.86 11.72
C ARG A 468 -7.58 21.49 10.38
N ALA A 469 -8.06 20.88 9.29
CA ALA A 469 -7.99 21.52 7.98
C ALA A 469 -9.02 22.64 7.84
N ARG A 470 -8.60 23.79 7.33
CA ARG A 470 -9.43 24.98 7.11
C ARG A 470 -9.12 25.65 5.78
N SER A 471 -9.83 26.73 5.51
CA SER A 471 -9.83 27.52 4.29
C SER A 471 -10.39 26.76 3.08
N GLU A 472 -10.53 27.49 2.00
CA GLU A 472 -10.96 26.94 0.72
C GLU A 472 -10.03 25.80 0.30
N ASN A 473 -10.62 24.69 -0.13
CA ASN A 473 -9.89 23.46 -0.49
C ASN A 473 -9.02 22.84 0.63
N LYS A 474 -9.25 23.21 1.89
CA LYS A 474 -8.49 22.70 3.06
C LYS A 474 -6.97 22.88 2.91
N ARG A 475 -6.54 24.01 2.41
CA ARG A 475 -5.13 24.31 2.12
C ARG A 475 -4.28 24.60 3.35
N ASN A 476 -4.90 25.09 4.43
CA ASN A 476 -4.21 25.43 5.67
C ASN A 476 -4.64 24.49 6.80
N LEU A 477 -3.76 24.32 7.79
CA LEU A 477 -4.11 23.68 9.05
C LEU A 477 -4.31 24.74 10.12
N HIS A 478 -5.43 24.68 10.82
CA HIS A 478 -5.63 25.38 12.07
C HIS A 478 -5.24 24.46 13.22
N PHE A 479 -4.54 25.00 14.17
CA PHE A 479 -3.97 24.30 15.29
C PHE A 479 -4.28 25.08 16.58
N ALA A 480 -5.13 24.52 17.44
CA ALA A 480 -5.36 25.05 18.77
C ALA A 480 -4.33 24.48 19.72
N ALA A 481 -3.53 25.30 20.35
CA ALA A 481 -2.43 24.88 21.18
C ALA A 481 -2.48 25.51 22.57
N LYS A 482 -2.24 24.71 23.62
CA LYS A 482 -1.77 25.24 24.89
C LYS A 482 -0.29 25.56 24.74
N THR A 483 0.04 26.85 24.85
CA THR A 483 1.41 27.34 24.61
C THR A 483 2.34 27.05 25.79
N THR A 484 3.63 27.30 25.61
CA THR A 484 4.63 27.23 26.68
C THR A 484 4.34 28.16 27.84
N GLU A 485 3.58 29.24 27.62
CA GLU A 485 3.12 30.18 28.65
C GLU A 485 1.86 29.71 29.38
N GLY A 486 1.30 28.57 28.98
CA GLY A 486 0.09 27.99 29.56
C GLY A 486 -1.22 28.58 29.05
N SER A 487 -1.18 29.55 28.12
CA SER A 487 -2.35 30.09 27.45
C SER A 487 -2.80 29.21 26.28
N LEU A 488 -4.10 29.29 25.95
CA LEU A 488 -4.62 28.65 24.75
C LEU A 488 -4.54 29.64 23.58
N GLY A 489 -3.90 29.25 22.50
CA GLY A 489 -3.75 30.03 21.28
C GLY A 489 -4.24 29.31 20.04
N LEU A 490 -4.61 30.05 19.03
CA LEU A 490 -4.91 29.57 17.69
C LEU A 490 -3.75 29.90 16.75
N TYR A 491 -3.38 28.93 15.93
CA TYR A 491 -2.30 29.06 14.95
C TYR A 491 -2.73 28.52 13.61
N THR A 492 -2.18 29.07 12.54
CA THR A 492 -2.37 28.60 11.17
C THR A 492 -1.04 28.14 10.59
N LEU A 493 -0.98 26.88 10.14
CA LEU A 493 0.09 26.38 9.29
C LEU A 493 -0.33 26.57 7.83
N SER A 494 0.42 27.41 7.11
CA SER A 494 0.17 27.70 5.70
C SER A 494 0.67 26.57 4.78
N ASP A 495 0.34 26.68 3.49
CA ASP A 495 0.83 25.78 2.46
C ASP A 495 2.34 25.94 2.13
N THR A 496 2.97 26.97 2.64
CA THR A 496 4.43 27.17 2.64
C THR A 496 5.10 26.71 3.94
N LEU A 497 4.37 25.96 4.78
CA LEU A 497 4.84 25.45 6.08
C LEU A 497 5.26 26.55 7.06
N THR A 498 4.60 27.70 7.01
CA THR A 498 4.79 28.80 7.97
C THR A 498 3.71 28.74 9.04
N LEU A 499 4.10 28.69 10.31
CA LEU A 499 3.19 28.62 11.45
C LEU A 499 3.08 30.01 12.10
N THR A 500 1.88 30.61 12.05
CA THR A 500 1.62 31.93 12.56
C THR A 500 0.47 31.95 13.56
N PRO A 501 0.53 32.78 14.63
CA PRO A 501 -0.61 33.01 15.52
C PRO A 501 -1.76 33.66 14.77
N GLU A 502 -2.98 33.31 15.13
CA GLU A 502 -4.21 33.85 14.58
C GLU A 502 -5.17 34.27 15.69
N THR A 503 -5.92 35.36 15.43
CA THR A 503 -6.95 35.86 16.35
C THR A 503 -8.33 35.55 15.75
N ASN A 504 -8.90 34.45 16.12
CA ASN A 504 -10.26 34.05 15.73
C ASN A 504 -10.91 33.31 16.91
N PRO A 505 -11.63 34.00 17.80
CA PRO A 505 -12.24 33.42 18.99
C PRO A 505 -13.30 32.34 18.67
N GLU A 506 -14.01 32.48 17.54
CA GLU A 506 -15.02 31.51 17.13
C GLU A 506 -14.37 30.18 16.75
N GLU A 507 -13.31 30.21 15.92
CA GLU A 507 -12.57 29.04 15.52
C GLU A 507 -11.85 28.39 16.73
N LEU A 508 -11.25 29.19 17.58
CA LEU A 508 -10.61 28.73 18.80
C LEU A 508 -11.61 28.01 19.70
N GLY A 509 -12.77 28.61 19.95
CA GLY A 509 -13.84 28.04 20.76
C GLY A 509 -14.40 26.77 20.14
N TRP A 510 -14.49 26.71 18.82
CA TRP A 510 -14.88 25.48 18.12
C TRP A 510 -13.85 24.34 18.33
N LEU A 511 -12.57 24.62 18.12
CA LEU A 511 -11.48 23.67 18.31
C LEU A 511 -11.39 23.19 19.76
N GLU A 512 -11.57 24.08 20.73
CA GLU A 512 -11.56 23.78 22.16
C GLU A 512 -12.71 22.83 22.52
N LYS A 513 -13.92 23.11 22.02
CA LYS A 513 -15.09 22.25 22.22
C LYS A 513 -14.91 20.84 21.63
N HIS A 514 -14.16 20.73 20.53
CA HIS A 514 -13.97 19.47 19.80
C HIS A 514 -12.58 18.84 20.03
N ALA A 515 -11.82 19.36 20.98
CA ALA A 515 -10.51 18.83 21.37
C ALA A 515 -10.59 17.38 21.85
N ALA A 516 -11.61 17.08 22.64
CA ALA A 516 -11.94 15.71 23.00
C ALA A 516 -12.73 15.08 21.85
N ILE A 517 -12.06 14.31 21.00
CA ILE A 517 -12.72 13.55 19.97
C ILE A 517 -13.60 12.51 20.65
N PRO A 518 -14.93 12.55 20.44
CA PRO A 518 -15.82 11.62 21.11
C PRO A 518 -15.50 10.19 20.68
N SER A 519 -14.93 9.41 21.59
CA SER A 519 -14.94 7.96 21.51
C SER A 519 -16.16 7.45 22.26
N ARG A 520 -16.76 6.36 21.76
CA ARG A 520 -17.82 5.68 22.53
C ARG A 520 -17.26 5.28 23.91
N GLU A 521 -18.04 5.49 24.97
CA GLU A 521 -17.65 5.05 26.30
C GLU A 521 -17.32 3.54 26.31
N GLY A 522 -16.22 3.18 26.95
CA GLY A 522 -15.75 1.80 27.03
C GLY A 522 -15.08 1.23 25.78
N VAL A 523 -14.90 2.03 24.73
CA VAL A 523 -14.21 1.58 23.50
C VAL A 523 -12.74 1.28 23.76
N ILE A 524 -12.10 2.07 24.60
CA ILE A 524 -10.76 1.84 25.11
C ILE A 524 -10.87 1.72 26.64
N THR A 525 -10.40 0.63 27.18
CA THR A 525 -10.26 0.41 28.63
C THR A 525 -8.88 -0.15 28.92
N THR A 526 -8.40 0.04 30.14
CA THR A 526 -7.07 -0.42 30.55
C THR A 526 -7.21 -1.32 31.78
N ASP A 527 -6.55 -2.47 31.75
CA ASP A 527 -6.37 -3.32 32.93
C ASP A 527 -4.87 -3.35 33.34
N ALA A 528 -4.50 -4.14 34.29
CA ALA A 528 -3.12 -4.23 34.78
C ALA A 528 -2.13 -4.72 33.69
N ALA A 529 -2.60 -5.49 32.72
CA ALA A 529 -1.78 -6.19 31.76
C ALA A 529 -1.81 -5.56 30.35
N SER A 530 -2.89 -4.89 29.98
CA SER A 530 -3.10 -4.48 28.59
C SER A 530 -4.07 -3.31 28.46
N VAL A 531 -4.03 -2.68 27.29
CA VAL A 531 -5.11 -1.83 26.78
C VAL A 531 -6.08 -2.73 26.02
N ILE A 532 -7.37 -2.50 26.21
CA ILE A 532 -8.44 -3.28 25.59
C ILE A 532 -9.23 -2.37 24.66
N TYR A 533 -9.23 -2.69 23.40
CA TYR A 533 -10.12 -2.10 22.42
C TYR A 533 -11.35 -2.99 22.22
N THR A 534 -12.55 -2.39 22.25
CA THR A 534 -13.82 -3.08 21.98
C THR A 534 -14.47 -2.49 20.74
N ASP A 535 -14.65 -3.29 19.68
CA ASP A 535 -15.27 -2.85 18.44
C ASP A 535 -16.80 -2.69 18.52
N ASP A 536 -17.44 -2.26 17.45
CA ASP A 536 -18.89 -2.04 17.40
C ASP A 536 -19.69 -3.35 17.52
N ALA A 537 -19.07 -4.49 17.25
CA ALA A 537 -19.67 -5.82 17.43
C ALA A 537 -19.45 -6.39 18.84
N GLY A 538 -18.77 -5.64 19.74
CA GLY A 538 -18.43 -6.08 21.07
C GLY A 538 -17.21 -7.02 21.15
N LYS A 539 -16.51 -7.25 20.04
CA LYS A 539 -15.31 -8.05 20.02
C LYS A 539 -14.15 -7.28 20.66
N ARG A 540 -13.40 -7.96 21.52
CA ARG A 540 -12.33 -7.36 22.33
C ARG A 540 -10.97 -7.76 21.77
N PHE A 541 -10.08 -6.75 21.67
CA PHE A 541 -8.70 -6.91 21.27
C PHE A 541 -7.79 -6.36 22.36
N ARG A 542 -6.68 -7.05 22.64
CA ARG A 542 -5.69 -6.62 23.62
C ARG A 542 -4.47 -6.07 22.93
N LEU A 543 -4.03 -4.89 23.38
CA LEU A 543 -2.85 -4.18 22.91
C LEU A 543 -1.83 -4.06 24.04
N PRO A 544 -0.54 -3.95 23.74
CA PRO A 544 0.48 -3.70 24.74
C PRO A 544 0.17 -2.44 25.55
N ARG A 545 0.32 -2.51 26.85
CA ARG A 545 0.22 -1.36 27.74
C ARG A 545 1.57 -0.66 27.82
N GLY A 546 1.58 0.65 27.54
CA GLY A 546 2.73 1.51 27.73
C GLY A 546 2.85 2.04 29.16
N ASN A 547 3.56 3.17 29.32
CA ASN A 547 3.71 3.86 30.59
C ASN A 547 2.35 4.27 31.16
N ALA A 548 2.15 4.13 32.48
CA ALA A 548 0.92 4.51 33.18
C ALA A 548 0.57 6.01 33.06
N ALA A 549 1.53 6.86 32.70
CA ALA A 549 1.27 8.27 32.42
C ALA A 549 0.31 8.50 31.25
N PHE A 550 0.18 7.53 30.33
CA PHE A 550 -0.82 7.58 29.24
C PHE A 550 -2.26 7.41 29.72
N ASP A 551 -2.50 6.90 30.91
CA ASP A 551 -3.83 6.82 31.50
C ASP A 551 -4.42 8.20 31.88
N ARG A 552 -3.60 9.26 31.85
CA ARG A 552 -3.98 10.63 32.16
C ARG A 552 -4.14 11.44 30.90
N ALA A 553 -5.21 12.21 30.81
CA ALA A 553 -5.43 13.15 29.73
C ALA A 553 -4.34 14.23 29.69
N GLY A 554 -3.96 14.64 28.47
CA GLY A 554 -3.10 15.79 28.24
C GLY A 554 -3.82 17.13 28.49
N PRO A 555 -3.11 18.27 28.29
CA PRO A 555 -3.64 19.60 28.58
C PRO A 555 -4.92 19.99 27.81
N LEU A 556 -5.13 19.40 26.62
CA LEU A 556 -6.29 19.65 25.74
C LEU A 556 -7.18 18.41 25.59
N GLY A 557 -7.18 17.52 26.56
CA GLY A 557 -7.95 16.27 26.54
C GLY A 557 -7.12 15.04 26.21
N GLY A 558 -7.76 13.98 25.75
CA GLY A 558 -7.07 12.74 25.37
C GLY A 558 -6.26 12.88 24.09
N GLU A 559 -5.35 11.94 23.88
CA GLU A 559 -4.59 11.82 22.65
C GLU A 559 -5.47 11.30 21.50
N ARG A 560 -5.14 11.69 20.28
CA ARG A 560 -5.80 11.15 19.09
C ARG A 560 -5.56 9.66 19.01
N LEU A 561 -6.64 8.86 19.02
CA LEU A 561 -6.54 7.41 18.92
C LEU A 561 -6.28 6.95 17.49
N CYS A 562 -7.01 7.50 16.52
CA CYS A 562 -6.93 7.02 15.14
C CYS A 562 -7.17 8.13 14.13
N ARG A 563 -6.42 8.09 13.04
CA ARG A 563 -6.60 8.97 11.89
C ARG A 563 -6.09 8.33 10.61
N GLU A 564 -6.83 8.51 9.52
CA GLU A 564 -6.32 8.19 8.19
C GLU A 564 -5.16 9.14 7.84
N VAL A 565 -4.01 8.60 7.47
CA VAL A 565 -2.80 9.37 7.16
C VAL A 565 -2.36 9.24 5.71
N ALA A 566 -2.83 8.22 5.03
CA ALA A 566 -2.76 8.05 3.58
C ALA A 566 -4.03 7.33 3.14
N THR A 567 -4.34 7.29 1.85
CA THR A 567 -5.56 6.62 1.37
C THR A 567 -5.63 5.20 1.89
N GLU A 568 -6.70 4.89 2.63
CA GLU A 568 -6.98 3.55 3.20
C GLU A 568 -5.98 3.05 4.24
N ARG A 569 -5.07 3.90 4.70
CA ARG A 569 -4.13 3.58 5.76
C ARG A 569 -4.37 4.47 6.97
N ASP A 570 -4.87 3.86 8.02
CA ASP A 570 -5.08 4.53 9.29
C ASP A 570 -3.88 4.27 10.22
N LEU A 571 -3.45 5.30 10.96
CA LEU A 571 -2.63 5.14 12.14
C LEU A 571 -3.51 5.11 13.39
N PHE A 572 -3.26 4.13 14.23
CA PHE A 572 -3.84 4.02 15.55
C PHE A 572 -2.76 4.27 16.59
N ASN A 573 -2.96 5.28 17.43
CA ASN A 573 -2.02 5.67 18.50
C ASN A 573 -2.58 5.24 19.84
N CYS A 574 -1.89 4.35 20.52
CA CYS A 574 -2.36 3.83 21.78
C CYS A 574 -1.19 3.57 22.73
N HIS A 575 -1.22 4.20 23.91
CA HIS A 575 -0.21 4.04 24.97
C HIS A 575 1.24 4.14 24.46
N GLY A 576 1.49 5.14 23.63
CA GLY A 576 2.83 5.42 23.10
C GLY A 576 3.30 4.49 22.00
N THR A 577 2.39 3.75 21.36
CA THR A 577 2.67 2.90 20.21
C THR A 577 1.79 3.28 19.04
N PHE A 578 2.39 3.45 17.88
CA PHE A 578 1.68 3.52 16.61
C PHE A 578 1.44 2.14 16.02
N PHE A 579 0.24 1.94 15.55
CA PHE A 579 -0.17 0.77 14.79
C PHE A 579 -0.72 1.20 13.42
N GLU A 580 -0.44 0.43 12.40
CA GLU A 580 -1.15 0.49 11.14
C GLU A 580 -2.46 -0.29 11.28
N LEU A 581 -3.57 0.37 11.00
CA LEU A 581 -4.91 -0.19 11.12
C LEU A 581 -5.57 -0.26 9.74
N PRO A 582 -5.79 -1.47 9.21
CA PRO A 582 -6.52 -1.67 7.96
C PRO A 582 -7.98 -1.21 8.05
N ALA A 583 -8.57 -0.89 6.91
CA ALA A 583 -9.99 -0.58 6.81
C ALA A 583 -10.85 -1.78 7.23
N GLU A 584 -12.11 -1.52 7.62
CA GLU A 584 -13.04 -2.55 8.08
C GLU A 584 -13.26 -3.66 7.04
N ASN A 585 -13.39 -3.29 5.76
CA ASN A 585 -13.49 -4.22 4.64
C ASN A 585 -12.21 -5.00 4.32
N ALA A 586 -11.09 -4.67 4.98
CA ALA A 586 -9.83 -5.40 4.97
C ALA A 586 -9.57 -6.09 6.32
N ALA A 587 -10.63 -6.47 7.04
CA ALA A 587 -10.66 -7.15 8.33
C ALA A 587 -10.23 -6.28 9.54
N GLY A 588 -10.06 -4.97 9.38
CA GLY A 588 -9.93 -3.99 10.45
C GLY A 588 -8.92 -4.37 11.52
N PHE A 589 -9.34 -4.28 12.76
CA PHE A 589 -8.51 -4.50 13.95
C PHE A 589 -7.91 -5.92 14.08
N SER A 590 -8.51 -6.92 13.42
CA SER A 590 -7.95 -8.28 13.41
C SER A 590 -6.66 -8.41 12.57
N ARG A 591 -6.31 -7.37 11.81
CA ARG A 591 -5.11 -7.29 10.98
C ARG A 591 -4.23 -6.08 11.32
N VAL A 592 -4.43 -5.50 12.51
CA VAL A 592 -3.59 -4.41 13.00
C VAL A 592 -2.13 -4.84 13.08
N ARG A 593 -1.24 -3.95 12.65
CA ARG A 593 0.21 -4.17 12.66
C ARG A 593 0.90 -3.10 13.51
N PRO A 594 1.71 -3.48 14.52
CA PRO A 594 2.52 -2.50 15.25
C PRO A 594 3.59 -1.91 14.34
N VAL A 595 3.76 -0.59 14.39
CA VAL A 595 4.76 0.16 13.62
C VAL A 595 5.95 0.51 14.50
N ALA A 596 5.72 1.30 15.55
CA ALA A 596 6.78 1.78 16.43
C ALA A 596 6.23 2.14 17.82
N THR A 597 6.99 1.81 18.86
CA THR A 597 6.73 2.31 20.23
C THR A 597 7.58 3.55 20.44
N HIS A 598 6.91 4.69 20.64
CA HIS A 598 7.57 6.01 20.74
C HIS A 598 7.65 6.53 22.17
N GLY A 599 6.73 6.18 23.08
CA GLY A 599 6.71 6.71 24.43
C GLY A 599 6.52 8.22 24.54
N LEU A 600 6.10 8.88 23.45
CA LEU A 600 5.93 10.33 23.35
C LEU A 600 4.48 10.74 23.59
N ARG A 601 4.26 11.96 24.06
CA ARG A 601 2.94 12.58 24.19
C ARG A 601 2.53 13.22 22.87
N ILE A 602 1.95 12.44 21.98
CA ILE A 602 1.44 12.87 20.69
C ILE A 602 -0.04 13.23 20.85
N VAL A 603 -0.35 14.52 20.93
CA VAL A 603 -1.71 15.01 21.19
C VAL A 603 -2.61 14.78 19.97
N ASP A 604 -2.14 15.18 18.80
CA ASP A 604 -2.82 14.98 17.52
C ASP A 604 -1.80 14.80 16.39
N TYR A 605 -2.23 14.22 15.29
CA TYR A 605 -1.43 14.05 14.07
C TYR A 605 -2.33 13.99 12.85
N CYS A 606 -1.81 14.38 11.70
CA CYS A 606 -2.53 14.27 10.43
C CYS A 606 -1.58 14.22 9.24
N SER A 607 -2.10 13.76 8.11
CA SER A 607 -1.42 13.93 6.82
C SER A 607 -1.70 15.34 6.27
N TYR A 608 -0.68 15.99 5.78
CA TYR A 608 -0.80 17.30 5.15
C TYR A 608 0.26 17.45 4.05
N ARG A 609 -0.19 17.62 2.81
CA ARG A 609 0.67 17.83 1.63
C ARG A 609 1.76 16.75 1.46
N GLY A 610 1.41 15.50 1.75
CA GLY A 610 2.32 14.36 1.67
C GLY A 610 3.27 14.19 2.87
N LEU A 611 3.10 15.02 3.89
CA LEU A 611 3.85 14.96 5.13
C LEU A 611 2.95 14.52 6.29
N LEU A 612 3.53 13.86 7.27
CA LEU A 612 2.92 13.66 8.58
C LEU A 612 3.21 14.90 9.44
N VAL A 613 2.16 15.51 9.99
CA VAL A 613 2.23 16.61 10.94
C VAL A 613 1.82 16.09 12.31
N VAL A 614 2.63 16.38 13.34
CA VAL A 614 2.42 15.88 14.71
C VAL A 614 2.45 17.06 15.69
N SER A 615 1.49 17.09 16.61
CA SER A 615 1.46 18.05 17.72
C SER A 615 1.91 17.40 19.03
N GLY A 616 2.23 18.20 20.04
CA GLY A 616 2.81 17.75 21.32
C GLY A 616 4.30 18.07 21.44
N VAL A 617 4.71 19.24 20.93
CA VAL A 617 6.12 19.66 20.91
C VAL A 617 6.50 20.35 22.20
N ASP A 618 7.65 20.00 22.77
CA ASP A 618 8.33 20.77 23.81
C ASP A 618 9.46 21.61 23.20
N LEU A 619 9.19 22.88 23.01
CA LEU A 619 10.13 23.80 22.38
C LEU A 619 11.45 23.95 23.15
N ALA A 620 11.45 23.71 24.47
CA ALA A 620 12.68 23.76 25.27
C ALA A 620 13.64 22.59 24.92
N LEU A 621 13.08 21.48 24.46
CA LEU A 621 13.82 20.28 24.06
C LEU A 621 14.05 20.18 22.55
N ALA A 622 13.36 21.04 21.76
CA ALA A 622 13.41 20.95 20.29
C ALA A 622 14.77 21.32 19.68
N GLY A 623 15.59 22.13 20.37
CA GLY A 623 16.91 22.55 19.89
C GLY A 623 16.83 23.13 18.46
N GLU A 624 17.80 22.76 17.61
CA GLU A 624 17.85 23.12 16.17
C GLU A 624 17.18 22.08 15.27
N ASN A 625 16.22 21.30 15.80
CA ASN A 625 15.59 20.26 15.02
C ASN A 625 14.80 20.85 13.84
N ARG A 626 15.28 20.60 12.62
CA ARG A 626 14.68 21.07 11.35
C ARG A 626 13.29 20.50 11.07
N HIS A 627 12.90 19.41 11.72
CA HIS A 627 11.55 18.85 11.61
C HIS A 627 10.54 19.62 12.47
N ILE A 628 10.97 20.48 13.38
CA ILE A 628 10.10 21.30 14.23
C ILE A 628 9.87 22.64 13.57
N ILE A 629 8.64 22.87 13.10
CA ILE A 629 8.19 24.19 12.64
C ILE A 629 7.73 24.96 13.86
N ARG A 630 8.49 26.01 14.23
CA ARG A 630 8.16 26.89 15.35
C ARG A 630 7.16 27.96 14.88
N SER A 631 6.25 28.33 15.75
CA SER A 631 5.38 29.50 15.50
C SER A 631 6.20 30.80 15.48
N SER A 632 5.74 31.79 14.71
CA SER A 632 6.43 33.06 14.56
C SER A 632 6.56 33.87 15.87
N ASP A 633 5.69 33.59 16.86
CA ASP A 633 5.75 34.15 18.21
C ASP A 633 6.58 33.28 19.19
N GLY A 634 7.12 32.15 18.73
CA GLY A 634 7.96 31.28 19.52
C GLY A 634 7.27 30.50 20.65
N LYS A 635 5.93 30.46 20.68
CA LYS A 635 5.17 29.89 21.81
C LYS A 635 4.74 28.44 21.61
N THR A 636 4.70 27.95 20.37
CA THR A 636 4.32 26.58 20.04
C THR A 636 5.05 26.07 18.80
N GLY A 637 4.86 24.82 18.44
CA GLY A 637 5.43 24.21 17.26
C GLY A 637 4.72 22.92 16.84
N LEU A 638 5.05 22.49 15.64
CA LEU A 638 4.61 21.23 15.05
C LEU A 638 5.81 20.46 14.53
N TRP A 639 5.84 19.15 14.73
CA TRP A 639 6.78 18.28 14.04
C TRP A 639 6.24 17.92 12.65
N VAL A 640 7.11 17.93 11.63
CA VAL A 640 6.75 17.61 10.24
C VAL A 640 7.80 16.71 9.62
N GLY A 641 7.38 15.58 9.04
CA GLY A 641 8.26 14.62 8.37
C GLY A 641 7.50 13.68 7.43
N ALA A 642 8.20 12.71 6.84
CA ALA A 642 7.56 11.63 6.09
C ALA A 642 6.88 10.64 7.04
N ILE A 643 5.82 9.97 6.58
CA ILE A 643 5.18 8.93 7.40
C ILE A 643 6.15 7.77 7.69
N ASP A 644 7.02 7.43 6.74
CA ASP A 644 8.03 6.39 6.91
C ASP A 644 9.17 6.76 7.87
N ASP A 645 9.27 8.01 8.29
CA ASP A 645 10.14 8.39 9.40
C ASP A 645 9.73 7.74 10.72
N LEU A 646 8.45 7.32 10.85
CA LEU A 646 7.96 6.63 12.05
C LEU A 646 8.74 5.35 12.38
N TRP A 647 9.33 4.70 11.39
CA TRP A 647 10.16 3.52 11.63
C TRP A 647 11.37 3.81 12.54
N GLU A 648 11.88 5.04 12.52
CA GLU A 648 13.00 5.47 13.35
C GLU A 648 12.62 5.64 14.84
N LEU A 649 11.32 5.70 15.17
CA LEU A 649 10.87 5.77 16.58
C LEU A 649 11.13 4.50 17.39
N GLY A 650 11.76 3.51 16.78
CA GLY A 650 12.11 2.27 17.44
C GLY A 650 11.11 1.14 17.18
N LYS A 651 11.41 -0.01 17.76
CA LYS A 651 10.60 -1.22 17.61
C LYS A 651 9.46 -1.29 18.63
N PRO A 652 8.38 -2.01 18.31
CA PRO A 652 7.27 -2.18 19.25
C PRO A 652 7.69 -2.93 20.52
N VAL A 653 7.05 -2.60 21.62
CA VAL A 653 7.19 -3.35 22.88
C VAL A 653 6.76 -4.80 22.65
N GLY A 654 7.58 -5.76 23.09
CA GLY A 654 7.29 -7.18 22.97
C GLY A 654 7.50 -7.77 21.55
N SER A 655 8.16 -7.03 20.67
CA SER A 655 8.55 -7.53 19.34
C SER A 655 9.83 -8.38 19.41
#